data_1f8c8652e3e8189e02dc878690b657ec
#
_entry.id   1f8c8652e3e8189e02dc878690b657ec
#
_cell.length_a   1.000
_cell.length_b   1.000
_cell.length_c   1.000
_cell.angle_alpha   90.00
_cell.angle_beta   90.00
_cell.angle_gamma   90.00
#
_symmetry.space_group_name_H-M   'P 1'
#
loop_
_entity.id
_entity.type
_entity.pdbx_description
1 polymer ?
#
loop_
_entity_poly.entity_id
_entity_poly.type
_entity_poly.pdbx_seq_one_letter_code
_entity_poly.pdbx_strand_id
1 'polypeptide(L)'
;MAPLFEAHADVRQPTLPTLQVQGARAVWVDPRTLVVPRSMDDASQARRTWRGPDTSEWVLLWSPTASITLHGDHLHAPDLVTIDLPPREEGLNESQQELHPDLATGHTVLRVPTQWRRSVPEMLTGQLMVGRRSHGELADLTGVQIGPVLDAVHGVRAQAEELGPIFEPERISLRLWAPTAQRVTLLLWPADAGAAPALETARRRSMTRSANGTWQARLSPDQAGARYLFEVQVYSPSTRRLETNVVTDPYSTGLTVDSQRSVLVDLADPQYQPEDWASSVGPRLVTLVDASVYELHVRDFSASDELVPAELRGSYLAFGCDGHGSRHLRRLARAGMNTVHLLPCFDVTSIPEAHPQPQPPEQELASYPPDSHEQQRLVARGAAHDSFNWGYDPFHWGVPEGSYASSPEQADGARRVAEFRQMVHALHGLGLRVVLDQVFTHTGASGQNPFSVLDRIVPGYHHRLDPDGNPRGSAAGNNVATERLMAEKIMVDMVVRWARHYHVDGFRFDLMGHSSAQNMARVREALDDLTLADDGIDGHGVYLYGEGWNFGEVADNALFRQAIQGQLEGTRIGTFNDRLRDAVRGGRPFDEDPRRQGFGSGLATDPNHAPCNREPERALQHATDLLMLGLAGNLRDYQLPCTDGVLRRGDEIDYTGRPAGYATQPFEVINYVDAHDNETLWDALTMKLPQEMAMDQRILMNTLCLATVVFGQSPFLWHAGADLLRSKSLDRNSYNSGDWFNRLDWTGEDNGFGHGLPSADDNMTRWHWLRPLLGDPSLKPTRQEVEAAAHQAHMLLKVRRSSRLFRLGNADQICTKVRFPNAGTERALPGVVTMHIDDREGLRVDPDVQGIVVVFNARGEDVRQLVPGLAGERFAVSPLQSEQAYPVIRRAHFDGEAFEVPARTVAVFHHQ
;
A
#
# COMPACT_ATOMS: atom_id res chain seq x y z
N MET A 1 0.03 -76.88 -44.74
CA MET A 1 1.45 -76.73 -44.48
C MET A 1 1.72 -75.25 -44.37
N ALA A 2 1.81 -74.78 -43.20
CA ALA A 2 2.28 -73.40 -42.92
C ALA A 2 3.59 -73.46 -42.09
N PRO A 3 4.52 -72.60 -42.30
CA PRO A 3 5.54 -72.34 -41.30
C PRO A 3 5.27 -71.11 -40.44
N LEU A 4 5.42 -71.42 -39.16
CA LEU A 4 5.47 -70.36 -38.09
C LEU A 4 6.63 -69.39 -38.31
N PHE A 5 6.33 -68.11 -38.29
CA PHE A 5 7.34 -67.08 -38.09
C PHE A 5 7.25 -66.62 -36.64
N GLU A 6 8.32 -66.84 -35.87
CA GLU A 6 8.56 -66.27 -34.56
C GLU A 6 8.78 -64.77 -34.72
N ALA A 7 7.94 -63.99 -34.05
CA ALA A 7 8.17 -62.57 -33.86
C ALA A 7 9.14 -62.41 -32.68
N HIS A 8 10.37 -61.97 -32.94
CA HIS A 8 11.25 -61.41 -31.96
C HIS A 8 10.65 -60.07 -31.50
N ALA A 9 10.12 -60.01 -30.31
CA ALA A 9 9.78 -58.77 -29.64
C ALA A 9 11.08 -58.00 -29.32
N ASP A 10 11.30 -56.91 -30.03
CA ASP A 10 12.34 -55.96 -29.73
C ASP A 10 11.97 -55.27 -28.39
N VAL A 11 12.59 -55.73 -27.30
CA VAL A 11 12.51 -55.09 -25.99
C VAL A 11 13.30 -53.81 -26.07
N ARG A 12 12.61 -52.74 -26.48
CA ARG A 12 13.17 -51.38 -26.31
C ARG A 12 13.39 -51.17 -24.83
N GLN A 13 14.67 -51.11 -24.40
CA GLN A 13 15.04 -50.61 -23.08
C GLN A 13 14.41 -49.21 -22.92
N PRO A 14 13.67 -48.94 -21.84
CA PRO A 14 13.18 -47.62 -21.59
C PRO A 14 14.38 -46.71 -21.45
N THR A 15 14.51 -45.74 -22.35
CA THR A 15 15.45 -44.64 -22.21
C THR A 15 15.14 -43.89 -20.91
N LEU A 16 16.04 -43.93 -19.93
CA LEU A 16 15.96 -43.16 -18.71
C LEU A 16 15.79 -41.67 -19.10
N PRO A 17 14.85 -40.96 -18.50
CA PRO A 17 14.73 -39.51 -18.76
C PRO A 17 16.03 -38.82 -18.35
N THR A 18 16.50 -37.89 -19.17
CA THR A 18 17.69 -37.08 -18.95
C THR A 18 17.61 -36.36 -17.59
N LEU A 19 18.71 -36.40 -16.83
CA LEU A 19 18.83 -35.68 -15.56
C LEU A 19 18.67 -34.18 -15.79
N GLN A 20 17.72 -33.53 -15.12
CA GLN A 20 17.43 -32.09 -15.21
C GLN A 20 17.40 -31.47 -13.84
N VAL A 21 17.84 -30.23 -13.73
CA VAL A 21 17.67 -29.44 -12.51
C VAL A 21 16.21 -28.97 -12.41
N GLN A 22 15.51 -29.42 -11.39
CA GLN A 22 14.11 -29.08 -11.11
C GLN A 22 14.04 -27.87 -10.20
N GLY A 23 14.09 -26.64 -10.74
CA GLY A 23 13.97 -25.42 -9.95
C GLY A 23 14.91 -25.34 -8.73
N ALA A 24 14.46 -24.70 -7.65
CA ALA A 24 15.10 -24.67 -6.34
C ALA A 24 14.10 -25.12 -5.26
N ARG A 25 13.77 -26.42 -5.26
CA ARG A 25 12.70 -27.02 -4.44
C ARG A 25 13.14 -27.42 -3.03
N ALA A 26 14.44 -27.58 -2.79
CA ALA A 26 14.95 -27.84 -1.46
C ALA A 26 14.97 -26.53 -0.66
N VAL A 27 14.62 -26.58 0.63
CA VAL A 27 14.69 -25.41 1.52
C VAL A 27 15.63 -25.72 2.68
N TRP A 28 16.65 -24.89 2.88
CA TRP A 28 17.56 -25.00 4.01
C TRP A 28 17.02 -24.18 5.19
N VAL A 29 16.42 -24.87 6.18
CA VAL A 29 15.66 -24.26 7.28
C VAL A 29 16.60 -23.64 8.33
N ASP A 30 17.58 -24.40 8.81
CA ASP A 30 18.57 -23.98 9.80
C ASP A 30 19.88 -24.77 9.63
N PRO A 31 20.98 -24.46 10.35
CA PRO A 31 22.27 -25.18 10.19
C PRO A 31 22.23 -26.71 10.35
N ARG A 32 21.11 -27.27 10.83
CA ARG A 32 20.93 -28.68 11.09
C ARG A 32 19.94 -29.35 10.17
N THR A 33 19.05 -28.57 9.52
CA THR A 33 17.82 -29.07 8.92
C THR A 33 17.63 -28.51 7.51
N LEU A 34 17.46 -29.42 6.57
CA LEU A 34 17.08 -29.14 5.19
C LEU A 34 15.83 -29.94 4.87
N VAL A 35 14.94 -29.43 4.03
CA VAL A 35 13.72 -30.13 3.59
C VAL A 35 13.63 -30.21 2.08
N VAL A 36 13.02 -31.29 1.57
CA VAL A 36 12.74 -31.50 0.15
C VAL A 36 11.30 -31.95 -0.01
N PRO A 37 10.59 -31.58 -1.09
CA PRO A 37 9.23 -32.04 -1.33
C PRO A 37 9.15 -33.58 -1.47
N ARG A 38 8.16 -34.21 -0.86
CA ARG A 38 7.91 -35.66 -1.01
C ARG A 38 7.62 -36.10 -2.46
N SER A 39 7.11 -35.16 -3.27
CA SER A 39 6.93 -35.42 -4.71
C SER A 39 8.22 -35.77 -5.45
N MET A 40 9.37 -35.39 -4.92
CA MET A 40 10.68 -35.83 -5.42
C MET A 40 10.96 -37.30 -5.05
N ASP A 41 10.34 -37.83 -3.96
CA ASP A 41 10.38 -39.26 -3.65
C ASP A 41 9.44 -40.05 -4.58
N ASP A 42 8.25 -39.50 -4.90
CA ASP A 42 7.21 -40.19 -5.70
C ASP A 42 7.52 -40.23 -7.19
N ALA A 43 8.19 -39.21 -7.74
CA ALA A 43 8.59 -39.18 -9.17
C ALA A 43 9.50 -40.38 -9.53
N SER A 44 10.15 -40.99 -8.56
CA SER A 44 10.92 -42.24 -8.73
C SER A 44 10.06 -43.49 -8.73
N GLN A 45 8.83 -43.46 -8.22
CA GLN A 45 7.95 -44.63 -8.24
C GLN A 45 7.50 -44.99 -9.67
N ALA A 46 7.35 -44.03 -10.53
CA ALA A 46 7.07 -44.24 -11.96
C ALA A 46 8.22 -44.96 -12.69
N ARG A 47 9.44 -44.96 -12.11
CA ARG A 47 10.63 -45.71 -12.62
C ARG A 47 10.81 -47.06 -11.99
N ARG A 48 9.93 -47.48 -11.05
CA ARG A 48 10.02 -48.77 -10.35
C ARG A 48 9.39 -49.91 -11.15
N THR A 49 10.14 -50.45 -12.07
CA THR A 49 9.89 -51.84 -12.56
C THR A 49 10.79 -52.87 -11.86
N TRP A 50 11.56 -52.49 -10.83
CA TRP A 50 12.48 -53.37 -10.16
C TRP A 50 12.21 -53.53 -8.66
N ARG A 51 12.07 -54.78 -8.15
CA ARG A 51 11.75 -55.14 -6.77
C ARG A 51 13.05 -55.39 -5.96
N GLY A 52 13.75 -54.32 -5.62
CA GLY A 52 14.86 -54.38 -4.62
C GLY A 52 14.59 -53.40 -3.47
N PRO A 53 15.27 -53.53 -2.28
CA PRO A 53 15.16 -52.52 -1.23
C PRO A 53 15.63 -51.17 -1.75
N ASP A 54 14.82 -50.11 -1.48
CA ASP A 54 15.11 -48.75 -1.90
C ASP A 54 16.30 -48.21 -1.09
N THR A 55 17.45 -48.08 -1.73
CA THR A 55 18.67 -47.49 -1.16
C THR A 55 18.86 -46.05 -1.63
N SER A 56 17.75 -45.28 -1.70
CA SER A 56 17.86 -43.84 -2.10
C SER A 56 18.59 -43.05 -1.01
N GLU A 57 19.65 -42.37 -1.41
CA GLU A 57 20.49 -41.55 -0.56
C GLU A 57 20.36 -40.08 -0.99
N TRP A 58 20.09 -39.18 -0.04
CA TRP A 58 20.07 -37.74 -0.28
C TRP A 58 21.48 -37.18 -0.08
N VAL A 59 21.88 -36.26 -0.97
CA VAL A 59 23.19 -35.59 -0.91
C VAL A 59 23.02 -34.10 -1.11
N LEU A 60 23.79 -33.31 -0.35
CA LEU A 60 24.05 -31.91 -0.64
C LEU A 60 25.30 -31.83 -1.49
N LEU A 61 25.19 -31.17 -2.62
CA LEU A 61 26.25 -30.85 -3.56
C LEU A 61 26.62 -29.39 -3.40
N TRP A 62 27.87 -29.11 -3.10
CA TRP A 62 28.39 -27.78 -2.91
C TRP A 62 29.59 -27.52 -3.78
N SER A 63 29.61 -26.39 -4.49
CA SER A 63 30.72 -25.87 -5.25
C SER A 63 31.02 -24.42 -4.84
N PRO A 64 32.17 -24.14 -4.23
CA PRO A 64 32.58 -22.77 -3.89
C PRO A 64 32.65 -21.83 -5.12
N THR A 65 33.03 -22.35 -6.29
CA THR A 65 33.24 -21.57 -7.50
C THR A 65 32.02 -21.57 -8.45
N ALA A 66 30.90 -22.16 -8.02
CA ALA A 66 29.69 -22.34 -8.83
C ALA A 66 29.94 -23.14 -10.14
N SER A 67 30.72 -24.20 -10.03
CA SER A 67 31.15 -25.00 -11.17
C SER A 67 30.23 -26.17 -11.52
N ILE A 68 29.15 -26.38 -10.75
CA ILE A 68 28.20 -27.48 -10.99
C ILE A 68 27.45 -27.23 -12.30
N THR A 69 27.71 -28.06 -13.31
CA THR A 69 27.02 -28.04 -14.59
C THR A 69 26.56 -29.44 -14.98
N LEU A 70 25.54 -29.53 -15.82
CA LEU A 70 25.06 -30.78 -16.39
C LEU A 70 25.43 -30.87 -17.87
N HIS A 71 26.07 -31.97 -18.26
CA HIS A 71 26.32 -32.31 -19.65
C HIS A 71 25.63 -33.65 -19.97
N GLY A 72 24.41 -33.59 -20.52
CA GLY A 72 23.53 -34.76 -20.59
C GLY A 72 23.16 -35.22 -19.16
N ASP A 73 23.38 -36.49 -18.88
CA ASP A 73 23.09 -37.09 -17.56
C ASP A 73 24.30 -37.07 -16.60
N HIS A 74 25.39 -36.39 -16.99
CA HIS A 74 26.62 -36.32 -16.20
C HIS A 74 26.77 -34.96 -15.55
N LEU A 75 26.94 -34.99 -14.22
CA LEU A 75 27.28 -33.80 -13.42
C LEU A 75 28.80 -33.58 -13.53
N HIS A 76 29.18 -32.35 -13.91
CA HIS A 76 30.56 -31.90 -13.93
C HIS A 76 30.75 -30.77 -12.93
N ALA A 77 31.73 -30.93 -12.03
CA ALA A 77 32.10 -29.91 -11.06
C ALA A 77 33.51 -30.25 -10.48
N PRO A 78 34.57 -29.53 -10.91
CA PRO A 78 35.95 -29.87 -10.48
C PRO A 78 36.21 -29.61 -9.01
N ASP A 79 35.45 -28.75 -8.35
CA ASP A 79 35.57 -28.39 -6.92
C ASP A 79 34.40 -28.94 -6.07
N LEU A 80 33.72 -29.97 -6.57
CA LEU A 80 32.53 -30.54 -5.94
C LEU A 80 32.82 -31.17 -4.58
N VAL A 81 32.12 -30.70 -3.57
CA VAL A 81 31.99 -31.37 -2.27
C VAL A 81 30.60 -32.00 -2.16
N THR A 82 30.59 -33.29 -1.85
CA THR A 82 29.36 -34.07 -1.64
C THR A 82 29.20 -34.39 -0.16
N ILE A 83 28.00 -34.14 0.37
CA ILE A 83 27.67 -34.36 1.79
C ILE A 83 26.41 -35.19 1.86
N ASP A 84 26.51 -36.37 2.50
CA ASP A 84 25.34 -37.24 2.71
C ASP A 84 24.37 -36.61 3.71
N LEU A 85 23.10 -36.59 3.36
CA LEU A 85 22.01 -36.02 4.15
C LEU A 85 21.04 -37.11 4.62
N PRO A 86 21.26 -37.72 5.79
CA PRO A 86 20.35 -38.73 6.28
C PRO A 86 18.95 -38.18 6.57
N PRO A 87 17.87 -38.89 6.20
CA PRO A 87 16.52 -38.53 6.56
C PRO A 87 16.33 -38.47 8.09
N ARG A 88 15.41 -37.59 8.52
CA ARG A 88 14.97 -37.46 9.90
C ARG A 88 13.49 -37.86 9.99
N GLU A 89 13.19 -38.96 10.71
CA GLU A 89 11.84 -39.53 10.81
C GLU A 89 10.89 -38.64 11.61
N GLU A 90 11.39 -37.91 12.60
CA GLU A 90 10.58 -37.04 13.49
C GLU A 90 10.01 -35.78 12.83
N GLY A 91 10.37 -35.51 11.57
CA GLY A 91 9.92 -34.31 10.87
C GLY A 91 10.52 -33.01 11.42
N LEU A 92 9.90 -31.89 11.12
CA LEU A 92 10.23 -30.58 11.71
C LEU A 92 9.75 -30.53 13.15
N ASN A 93 10.53 -29.88 14.04
CA ASN A 93 10.09 -29.65 15.41
C ASN A 93 9.06 -28.48 15.47
N GLU A 94 8.39 -28.32 16.61
CA GLU A 94 7.31 -27.37 16.83
C GLU A 94 7.73 -25.94 16.45
N SER A 95 8.87 -25.43 16.93
CA SER A 95 9.37 -24.11 16.60
C SER A 95 9.68 -23.92 15.11
N GLN A 96 10.19 -24.97 14.42
CA GLN A 96 10.41 -24.92 12.98
C GLN A 96 9.08 -24.89 12.20
N GLN A 97 8.04 -25.59 12.69
CA GLN A 97 6.71 -25.57 12.07
C GLN A 97 6.00 -24.23 12.27
N GLU A 98 6.17 -23.60 13.43
CA GLU A 98 5.64 -22.26 13.69
C GLU A 98 6.28 -21.19 12.79
N LEU A 99 7.61 -21.25 12.60
CA LEU A 99 8.34 -20.31 11.74
C LEU A 99 8.14 -20.57 10.25
N HIS A 100 7.83 -21.81 9.85
CA HIS A 100 7.71 -22.24 8.47
C HIS A 100 6.50 -23.19 8.32
N PRO A 101 5.27 -22.68 8.48
CA PRO A 101 4.07 -23.50 8.44
C PRO A 101 3.83 -24.16 7.07
N ASP A 102 4.27 -23.54 6.00
CA ASP A 102 4.25 -24.07 4.62
C ASP A 102 5.14 -25.32 4.44
N LEU A 103 6.14 -25.51 5.28
CA LEU A 103 7.06 -26.64 5.26
C LEU A 103 6.66 -27.78 6.22
N ALA A 104 5.64 -27.57 7.06
CA ALA A 104 5.21 -28.51 8.10
C ALA A 104 4.71 -29.83 7.54
N THR A 105 4.17 -29.82 6.34
CA THR A 105 3.62 -31.01 5.67
C THR A 105 4.15 -31.14 4.24
N GLY A 106 4.07 -32.36 3.69
CA GLY A 106 4.44 -32.57 2.28
C GLY A 106 5.95 -32.64 1.99
N HIS A 107 6.81 -32.60 3.02
CA HIS A 107 8.26 -32.59 2.88
C HIS A 107 8.92 -33.78 3.59
N THR A 108 10.05 -34.19 3.04
CA THR A 108 11.02 -35.09 3.71
C THR A 108 12.06 -34.21 4.39
N VAL A 109 12.28 -34.44 5.68
CA VAL A 109 13.26 -33.69 6.48
C VAL A 109 14.61 -34.40 6.46
N LEU A 110 15.66 -33.66 6.12
CA LEU A 110 17.02 -34.14 6.00
C LEU A 110 17.90 -33.47 7.06
N ARG A 111 18.84 -34.23 7.61
CA ARG A 111 19.75 -33.75 8.65
C ARG A 111 21.14 -33.44 8.09
N VAL A 112 21.61 -32.21 8.35
CA VAL A 112 23.00 -31.82 8.06
C VAL A 112 23.93 -32.44 9.12
N PRO A 113 24.95 -33.26 8.74
CA PRO A 113 25.86 -33.88 9.68
C PRO A 113 26.65 -32.88 10.52
N THR A 114 26.93 -33.21 11.79
CA THR A 114 27.48 -32.28 12.79
C THR A 114 28.82 -31.68 12.36
N GLN A 115 29.67 -32.44 11.66
CA GLN A 115 30.96 -31.95 11.19
C GLN A 115 30.89 -30.82 10.18
N TRP A 116 29.78 -30.70 9.45
CA TRP A 116 29.59 -29.66 8.41
C TRP A 116 28.92 -28.41 8.92
N ARG A 117 28.27 -28.43 10.09
CA ARG A 117 27.48 -27.30 10.61
C ARG A 117 28.27 -26.00 10.79
N ARG A 118 29.57 -26.09 11.10
CA ARG A 118 30.45 -24.95 11.22
C ARG A 118 30.82 -24.31 9.87
N SER A 119 30.72 -25.09 8.80
CA SER A 119 31.03 -24.65 7.43
C SER A 119 29.81 -24.08 6.72
N VAL A 120 28.60 -24.11 7.33
CA VAL A 120 27.37 -23.58 6.71
C VAL A 120 27.53 -22.11 6.26
N PRO A 121 28.11 -21.17 7.05
CA PRO A 121 28.30 -19.81 6.60
C PRO A 121 29.17 -19.69 5.33
N GLU A 122 30.11 -20.59 5.12
CA GLU A 122 30.94 -20.65 3.92
C GLU A 122 30.18 -21.28 2.75
N MET A 123 29.45 -22.36 2.99
CA MET A 123 28.65 -23.04 1.97
C MET A 123 27.61 -22.11 1.33
N LEU A 124 27.00 -21.24 2.13
CA LEU A 124 25.99 -20.24 1.67
C LEU A 124 26.57 -19.21 0.69
N THR A 125 27.89 -19.14 0.51
CA THR A 125 28.50 -18.24 -0.48
C THR A 125 28.71 -18.88 -1.85
N GLY A 126 28.51 -20.21 -1.98
CA GLY A 126 28.71 -20.96 -3.21
C GLY A 126 27.40 -21.51 -3.81
N GLN A 127 27.57 -22.32 -4.83
CA GLN A 127 26.44 -23.03 -5.45
C GLN A 127 26.04 -24.23 -4.61
N LEU A 128 24.77 -24.35 -4.31
CA LEU A 128 24.16 -25.42 -3.53
C LEU A 128 23.08 -26.14 -4.34
N MET A 129 23.16 -27.46 -4.34
CA MET A 129 22.13 -28.31 -4.92
C MET A 129 21.86 -29.51 -4.02
N VAL A 130 20.65 -30.03 -4.03
CA VAL A 130 20.29 -31.28 -3.39
C VAL A 130 20.02 -32.32 -4.47
N GLY A 131 20.71 -33.43 -4.37
CA GLY A 131 20.52 -34.58 -5.26
C GLY A 131 20.00 -35.81 -4.51
N ARG A 132 19.27 -36.63 -5.22
CA ARG A 132 18.91 -37.98 -4.77
C ARG A 132 19.65 -39.00 -5.60
N ARG A 133 20.40 -39.88 -4.93
CA ARG A 133 21.05 -41.04 -5.55
C ARG A 133 20.14 -42.25 -5.45
N SER A 134 20.07 -43.00 -6.54
CA SER A 134 19.46 -44.33 -6.59
C SER A 134 20.48 -45.29 -7.22
N HIS A 135 20.80 -46.35 -6.55
CA HIS A 135 21.85 -47.31 -7.00
C HIS A 135 23.21 -46.63 -7.30
N GLY A 136 23.58 -45.59 -6.53
CA GLY A 136 24.85 -44.89 -6.66
C GLY A 136 24.88 -43.78 -7.73
N GLU A 137 23.84 -43.67 -8.57
CA GLU A 137 23.73 -42.63 -9.61
C GLU A 137 22.73 -41.53 -9.19
N LEU A 138 22.94 -40.28 -9.64
CA LEU A 138 22.02 -39.20 -9.41
C LEU A 138 20.75 -39.43 -10.23
N ALA A 139 19.60 -39.52 -9.54
CA ALA A 139 18.29 -39.70 -10.13
C ALA A 139 17.49 -38.41 -10.25
N ASP A 140 17.65 -37.46 -9.28
CA ASP A 140 16.97 -36.17 -9.22
C ASP A 140 17.95 -35.10 -8.72
N LEU A 141 17.74 -33.86 -9.13
CA LEU A 141 18.58 -32.72 -8.75
C LEU A 141 17.76 -31.44 -8.68
N THR A 142 17.91 -30.69 -7.59
CA THR A 142 17.22 -29.40 -7.39
C THR A 142 18.14 -28.38 -6.73
N GLY A 143 17.90 -27.09 -6.98
CA GLY A 143 18.52 -25.99 -6.23
C GLY A 143 18.01 -25.90 -4.78
N VAL A 144 18.60 -25.01 -4.01
CA VAL A 144 18.32 -24.80 -2.58
C VAL A 144 17.89 -23.36 -2.31
N GLN A 145 16.72 -23.18 -1.71
CA GLN A 145 16.30 -21.92 -1.14
C GLN A 145 16.97 -21.73 0.22
N ILE A 146 17.63 -20.60 0.42
CA ILE A 146 18.50 -20.33 1.59
C ILE A 146 17.97 -19.25 2.53
N GLY A 147 16.81 -18.66 2.28
CA GLY A 147 16.23 -17.59 3.10
C GLY A 147 16.20 -17.93 4.60
N PRO A 148 15.57 -19.04 5.03
CA PRO A 148 15.48 -19.41 6.44
C PRO A 148 16.82 -19.61 7.13
N VAL A 149 17.75 -20.31 6.48
CA VAL A 149 19.08 -20.56 7.09
C VAL A 149 19.92 -19.29 7.18
N LEU A 150 19.75 -18.32 6.30
CA LEU A 150 20.40 -17.01 6.41
C LEU A 150 19.93 -16.26 7.65
N ASP A 151 18.62 -16.28 7.94
CA ASP A 151 18.07 -15.74 9.18
C ASP A 151 18.71 -16.41 10.41
N ALA A 152 18.73 -17.73 10.43
CA ALA A 152 19.27 -18.51 11.55
C ALA A 152 20.78 -18.32 11.78
N VAL A 153 21.55 -18.09 10.72
CA VAL A 153 23.03 -17.98 10.80
C VAL A 153 23.47 -16.53 11.00
N HIS A 154 22.87 -15.60 10.28
CA HIS A 154 23.33 -14.22 10.18
C HIS A 154 22.28 -13.19 10.63
N GLY A 155 20.98 -13.40 10.32
CA GLY A 155 19.92 -12.41 10.45
C GLY A 155 19.76 -11.91 11.88
N VAL A 156 19.65 -12.80 12.86
CA VAL A 156 19.42 -12.42 14.28
C VAL A 156 20.47 -11.43 14.81
N ARG A 157 21.74 -11.58 14.39
CA ARG A 157 22.80 -10.64 14.80
C ARG A 157 22.84 -9.38 13.94
N ALA A 158 22.50 -9.52 12.67
CA ALA A 158 22.53 -8.42 11.72
C ALA A 158 21.39 -7.41 11.95
N GLN A 159 20.26 -7.82 12.52
CA GLN A 159 19.16 -6.91 12.86
C GLN A 159 19.56 -5.77 13.80
N ALA A 160 20.54 -6.01 14.69
CA ALA A 160 21.04 -4.99 15.60
C ALA A 160 22.08 -4.03 14.99
N GLU A 161 22.51 -4.29 13.75
CA GLU A 161 23.51 -3.47 13.07
C GLU A 161 22.87 -2.28 12.38
N GLU A 162 23.46 -1.10 12.49
CA GLU A 162 23.15 0.03 11.64
C GLU A 162 23.78 -0.19 10.27
N LEU A 163 23.01 -0.05 9.18
CA LEU A 163 23.43 -0.28 7.80
C LEU A 163 23.41 1.02 6.99
N GLY A 164 24.09 1.00 5.82
CA GLY A 164 24.27 2.16 4.97
C GLY A 164 25.37 3.10 5.47
N PRO A 165 25.33 4.38 5.06
CA PRO A 165 26.30 5.39 5.49
C PRO A 165 25.96 5.90 6.89
N ILE A 166 26.97 5.82 7.78
CA ILE A 166 26.90 6.25 9.18
C ILE A 166 27.94 7.34 9.37
N PHE A 167 27.49 8.53 9.70
CA PHE A 167 28.32 9.72 9.86
C PHE A 167 28.73 9.89 11.32
N GLU A 168 30.03 9.90 11.57
CA GLU A 168 30.65 10.14 12.87
C GLU A 168 31.64 11.32 12.73
N PRO A 169 31.96 12.07 13.78
CA PRO A 169 32.80 13.28 13.67
C PRO A 169 34.16 13.05 13.00
N GLU A 170 34.73 11.87 13.18
CA GLU A 170 36.10 11.54 12.68
C GLU A 170 36.11 10.60 11.47
N ARG A 171 34.95 10.04 11.08
CA ARG A 171 34.87 9.08 9.98
C ARG A 171 33.42 8.90 9.45
N ILE A 172 33.32 8.38 8.24
CA ILE A 172 32.09 7.82 7.70
C ILE A 172 32.28 6.30 7.64
N SER A 173 31.39 5.57 8.31
CA SER A 173 31.34 4.10 8.23
C SER A 173 30.27 3.70 7.21
N LEU A 174 30.63 2.84 6.24
CA LEU A 174 29.69 2.34 5.24
C LEU A 174 29.52 0.84 5.44
N ARG A 175 28.28 0.37 5.63
CA ARG A 175 27.98 -1.02 5.95
C ARG A 175 26.92 -1.59 5.02
N LEU A 176 27.21 -2.77 4.46
CA LEU A 176 26.30 -3.53 3.59
C LEU A 176 26.12 -4.94 4.13
N TRP A 177 24.89 -5.39 4.33
CA TRP A 177 24.62 -6.80 4.64
C TRP A 177 24.57 -7.61 3.35
N ALA A 178 25.55 -8.48 3.15
CA ALA A 178 25.70 -9.36 1.98
C ALA A 178 26.33 -10.69 2.41
N PRO A 179 25.60 -11.52 3.19
CA PRO A 179 26.16 -12.74 3.81
C PRO A 179 26.54 -13.79 2.80
N THR A 180 25.95 -13.82 1.62
CA THR A 180 26.24 -14.77 0.53
C THR A 180 27.35 -14.31 -0.40
N ALA A 181 27.79 -13.05 -0.27
CA ALA A 181 28.85 -12.51 -1.12
C ALA A 181 30.20 -13.12 -0.79
N GLN A 182 30.97 -13.48 -1.82
CA GLN A 182 32.38 -13.93 -1.71
C GLN A 182 33.31 -12.72 -1.61
N ARG A 183 32.98 -11.61 -2.23
CA ARG A 183 33.73 -10.36 -2.22
C ARG A 183 32.81 -9.16 -2.39
N VAL A 184 33.11 -8.10 -1.64
CA VAL A 184 32.51 -6.79 -1.85
C VAL A 184 33.61 -5.74 -1.99
N THR A 185 33.49 -4.95 -3.05
CA THR A 185 34.37 -3.81 -3.34
C THR A 185 33.53 -2.53 -3.39
N LEU A 186 33.92 -1.53 -2.62
CA LEU A 186 33.39 -0.19 -2.72
C LEU A 186 34.01 0.52 -3.91
N LEU A 187 33.18 1.01 -4.82
CA LEU A 187 33.52 1.92 -5.92
C LEU A 187 33.18 3.33 -5.48
N LEU A 188 34.15 4.25 -5.50
CA LEU A 188 33.98 5.60 -4.96
C LEU A 188 34.45 6.65 -5.98
N TRP A 189 33.67 7.70 -6.13
CA TRP A 189 33.98 8.90 -6.93
C TRP A 189 33.86 10.15 -6.07
N PRO A 190 34.58 11.23 -6.40
CA PRO A 190 34.49 12.47 -5.63
C PRO A 190 33.11 13.12 -5.74
N ALA A 191 32.81 14.05 -4.83
CA ALA A 191 31.52 14.71 -4.73
C ALA A 191 31.16 15.56 -5.96
N ASP A 192 32.13 16.05 -6.69
CA ASP A 192 31.98 16.83 -7.92
C ASP A 192 31.90 15.98 -9.21
N ALA A 193 31.96 14.65 -9.08
CA ALA A 193 31.73 13.76 -10.21
C ALA A 193 30.29 13.91 -10.72
N GLY A 194 30.08 13.75 -12.01
CA GLY A 194 28.73 13.78 -12.60
C GLY A 194 27.83 12.68 -12.06
N ALA A 195 26.57 12.68 -12.48
CA ALA A 195 25.57 11.71 -12.00
C ALA A 195 25.94 10.25 -12.28
N ALA A 196 26.55 9.98 -13.43
CA ALA A 196 26.93 8.62 -13.86
C ALA A 196 28.39 8.55 -14.34
N PRO A 197 29.40 8.78 -13.45
CA PRO A 197 30.79 8.70 -13.84
C PRO A 197 31.15 7.27 -14.29
N ALA A 198 32.08 7.14 -15.23
CA ALA A 198 32.50 5.85 -15.77
C ALA A 198 33.05 4.93 -14.69
N LEU A 199 32.73 3.65 -14.74
CA LEU A 199 33.09 2.67 -13.68
C LEU A 199 34.60 2.50 -13.54
N GLU A 200 35.35 2.67 -14.62
CA GLU A 200 36.79 2.57 -14.67
C GLU A 200 37.49 3.71 -13.90
N THR A 201 36.83 4.84 -13.71
CA THR A 201 37.38 5.99 -12.98
C THR A 201 37.21 5.88 -11.46
N ALA A 202 36.50 4.86 -11.01
CA ALA A 202 36.23 4.64 -9.60
C ALA A 202 37.54 4.35 -8.84
N ARG A 203 37.65 4.97 -7.68
CA ARG A 203 38.59 4.51 -6.66
C ARG A 203 38.03 3.24 -6.01
N ARG A 204 38.69 2.11 -6.20
CA ARG A 204 38.25 0.81 -5.69
C ARG A 204 38.80 0.54 -4.30
N ARG A 205 37.97 0.09 -3.38
CA ARG A 205 38.35 -0.25 -2.00
C ARG A 205 37.68 -1.55 -1.57
N SER A 206 38.48 -2.56 -1.22
CA SER A 206 37.97 -3.81 -0.65
C SER A 206 37.30 -3.55 0.68
N MET A 207 36.11 -4.13 0.89
CA MET A 207 35.43 -4.10 2.18
C MET A 207 35.79 -5.31 3.04
N THR A 208 35.63 -5.18 4.35
CA THR A 208 35.91 -6.23 5.32
C THR A 208 34.63 -6.87 5.80
N ARG A 209 34.55 -8.22 5.72
CA ARG A 209 33.40 -9.01 6.16
C ARG A 209 33.43 -9.26 7.65
N SER A 210 32.32 -9.07 8.33
CA SER A 210 32.07 -9.45 9.73
C SER A 210 31.43 -10.85 9.85
N ALA A 211 31.36 -11.38 11.07
CA ALA A 211 30.80 -12.71 11.32
C ALA A 211 29.29 -12.81 11.09
N ASN A 212 28.54 -11.70 11.12
CA ASN A 212 27.11 -11.62 10.84
C ASN A 212 26.77 -11.37 9.35
N GLY A 213 27.77 -11.45 8.47
CA GLY A 213 27.61 -11.27 7.04
C GLY A 213 27.58 -9.82 6.57
N THR A 214 27.79 -8.85 7.46
CA THR A 214 27.91 -7.42 7.11
C THR A 214 29.31 -7.12 6.59
N TRP A 215 29.41 -6.37 5.51
CA TRP A 215 30.62 -5.84 4.93
C TRP A 215 30.78 -4.37 5.28
N GLN A 216 31.97 -3.93 5.63
CA GLN A 216 32.23 -2.56 6.07
C GLN A 216 33.46 -1.93 5.41
N ALA A 217 33.35 -0.61 5.16
CA ALA A 217 34.44 0.26 4.79
C ALA A 217 34.41 1.51 5.68
N ARG A 218 35.59 2.10 5.93
CA ARG A 218 35.72 3.36 6.68
C ARG A 218 36.26 4.42 5.74
N LEU A 219 35.62 5.56 5.74
CA LEU A 219 35.92 6.69 4.87
C LEU A 219 36.28 7.90 5.75
N SER A 220 36.97 8.85 5.18
CA SER A 220 37.27 10.13 5.82
C SER A 220 36.06 11.07 5.74
N PRO A 221 35.82 11.97 6.69
CA PRO A 221 34.70 12.90 6.67
C PRO A 221 34.66 13.82 5.43
N ASP A 222 35.80 14.15 4.84
CA ASP A 222 35.90 14.92 3.59
C ASP A 222 35.30 14.22 2.35
N GLN A 223 34.95 12.94 2.49
CA GLN A 223 34.24 12.19 1.45
C GLN A 223 32.71 12.30 1.52
N ALA A 224 32.18 13.15 2.39
CA ALA A 224 30.76 13.52 2.35
C ALA A 224 30.39 14.06 0.95
N GLY A 225 29.23 13.66 0.43
CA GLY A 225 28.79 14.00 -0.94
C GLY A 225 29.40 13.10 -2.03
N ALA A 226 30.36 12.24 -1.72
CA ALA A 226 30.94 11.32 -2.72
C ALA A 226 29.89 10.35 -3.26
N ARG A 227 30.04 9.99 -4.55
CA ARG A 227 29.22 8.99 -5.21
C ARG A 227 29.82 7.62 -4.97
N TYR A 228 28.99 6.61 -4.80
CA TYR A 228 29.48 5.25 -4.61
C TYR A 228 28.54 4.18 -5.15
N LEU A 229 29.13 3.00 -5.39
CA LEU A 229 28.42 1.74 -5.68
C LEU A 229 29.14 0.60 -4.97
N PHE A 230 28.43 -0.49 -4.80
CA PHE A 230 29.03 -1.76 -4.40
C PHE A 230 29.21 -2.66 -5.63
N GLU A 231 30.43 -3.24 -5.76
CA GLU A 231 30.68 -4.37 -6.65
C GLU A 231 30.63 -5.63 -5.80
N VAL A 232 29.59 -6.44 -6.01
CA VAL A 232 29.29 -7.63 -5.21
C VAL A 232 29.49 -8.88 -6.05
N GLN A 233 30.41 -9.76 -5.62
CA GLN A 233 30.57 -11.08 -6.23
C GLN A 233 29.76 -12.09 -5.43
N VAL A 234 28.74 -12.68 -6.06
CA VAL A 234 27.76 -13.54 -5.40
C VAL A 234 27.23 -14.61 -6.34
N TYR A 235 26.93 -15.80 -5.81
CA TYR A 235 26.21 -16.83 -6.57
C TYR A 235 24.75 -16.44 -6.75
N SER A 236 24.27 -16.44 -8.01
CA SER A 236 22.87 -16.20 -8.33
C SER A 236 22.18 -17.49 -8.78
N PRO A 237 21.12 -17.94 -8.07
CA PRO A 237 20.36 -19.13 -8.46
C PRO A 237 19.67 -18.99 -9.83
N SER A 238 19.24 -17.79 -10.20
CA SER A 238 18.54 -17.52 -11.47
C SER A 238 19.43 -17.71 -12.70
N THR A 239 20.72 -17.38 -12.59
CA THR A 239 21.72 -17.58 -13.66
C THR A 239 22.56 -18.83 -13.46
N ARG A 240 22.57 -19.41 -12.25
CA ARG A 240 23.43 -20.52 -11.79
C ARG A 240 24.91 -20.21 -11.93
N ARG A 241 25.30 -18.96 -11.72
CA ARG A 241 26.69 -18.49 -11.87
C ARG A 241 27.11 -17.61 -10.70
N LEU A 242 28.41 -17.45 -10.55
CA LEU A 242 28.96 -16.34 -9.78
C LEU A 242 28.87 -15.08 -10.62
N GLU A 243 27.99 -14.18 -10.21
CA GLU A 243 27.81 -12.87 -10.83
C GLU A 243 28.68 -11.83 -10.13
N THR A 244 29.08 -10.80 -10.87
CA THR A 244 29.72 -9.61 -10.31
C THR A 244 28.82 -8.43 -10.58
N ASN A 245 27.98 -8.14 -9.62
CA ASN A 245 26.95 -7.11 -9.70
C ASN A 245 27.47 -5.77 -9.22
N VAL A 246 27.24 -4.71 -10.01
CA VAL A 246 27.47 -3.32 -9.57
C VAL A 246 26.14 -2.71 -9.23
N VAL A 247 25.94 -2.34 -7.96
CA VAL A 247 24.64 -1.97 -7.39
C VAL A 247 24.74 -0.76 -6.48
N THR A 248 23.65 -0.03 -6.35
CA THR A 248 23.44 1.00 -5.33
C THR A 248 23.25 0.38 -3.94
N ASP A 249 23.30 1.21 -2.93
CA ASP A 249 23.08 0.79 -1.55
C ASP A 249 21.56 0.75 -1.25
N PRO A 250 20.98 -0.36 -0.78
CA PRO A 250 19.58 -0.40 -0.34
C PRO A 250 19.30 0.57 0.83
N TYR A 251 20.35 0.98 1.55
CA TYR A 251 20.27 1.98 2.63
C TYR A 251 20.78 3.37 2.20
N SER A 252 20.80 3.68 0.89
CA SER A 252 21.18 5.00 0.39
C SER A 252 20.49 6.13 1.18
N THR A 253 21.24 7.20 1.47
CA THR A 253 20.71 8.44 2.05
C THR A 253 20.59 9.56 1.03
N GLY A 254 21.11 9.36 -0.16
CA GLY A 254 20.99 10.20 -1.35
C GLY A 254 21.32 9.40 -2.60
N LEU A 255 20.79 9.82 -3.73
CA LEU A 255 20.97 9.21 -5.04
C LEU A 255 21.32 10.29 -6.07
N THR A 256 22.09 9.92 -7.08
CA THR A 256 22.23 10.77 -8.26
C THR A 256 20.97 10.66 -9.13
N VAL A 257 20.83 11.57 -10.06
CA VAL A 257 19.75 11.55 -11.07
C VAL A 257 19.63 10.16 -11.72
N ASP A 258 18.40 9.70 -11.96
CA ASP A 258 18.05 8.36 -12.42
C ASP A 258 18.64 7.23 -11.53
N SER A 259 18.91 7.52 -10.28
CA SER A 259 19.42 6.57 -9.26
C SER A 259 20.67 5.80 -9.69
N GLN A 260 21.52 6.43 -10.54
CA GLN A 260 22.71 5.80 -11.11
C GLN A 260 23.80 5.50 -10.08
N ARG A 261 23.87 6.27 -9.02
CA ARG A 261 24.86 6.12 -7.93
C ARG A 261 24.19 6.49 -6.60
N SER A 262 24.60 5.80 -5.54
CA SER A 262 24.36 6.26 -4.17
C SER A 262 25.25 7.44 -3.85
N VAL A 263 24.78 8.35 -3.00
CA VAL A 263 25.51 9.54 -2.56
C VAL A 263 25.61 9.52 -1.04
N LEU A 264 26.81 9.84 -0.51
CA LEU A 264 27.04 9.95 0.93
C LEU A 264 26.44 11.27 1.46
N VAL A 265 25.18 11.22 1.86
CA VAL A 265 24.45 12.38 2.42
C VAL A 265 24.27 12.20 3.91
N ASP A 266 24.77 13.14 4.70
CA ASP A 266 24.45 13.22 6.12
C ASP A 266 23.06 13.83 6.29
N LEU A 267 22.08 13.02 6.67
CA LEU A 267 20.72 13.49 6.89
C LEU A 267 20.57 14.39 8.12
N ALA A 268 21.57 14.41 9.01
CA ALA A 268 21.59 15.31 10.17
C ALA A 268 22.18 16.70 9.84
N ASP A 269 22.83 16.88 8.66
CA ASP A 269 23.49 18.13 8.30
C ASP A 269 22.46 19.28 8.16
N PRO A 270 22.62 20.37 8.94
CA PRO A 270 21.70 21.51 8.91
C PRO A 270 21.62 22.22 7.55
N GLN A 271 22.67 22.11 6.71
CA GLN A 271 22.67 22.76 5.39
C GLN A 271 21.54 22.25 4.45
N TYR A 272 21.00 21.06 4.71
CA TYR A 272 19.91 20.45 3.94
C TYR A 272 18.55 20.58 4.65
N GLN A 273 18.48 21.44 5.65
CA GLN A 273 17.26 21.71 6.41
C GLN A 273 16.70 23.09 6.06
N PRO A 274 15.38 23.26 5.96
CA PRO A 274 14.76 24.56 5.91
C PRO A 274 15.12 25.41 7.15
N GLU A 275 15.00 26.74 7.03
CA GLU A 275 15.04 27.63 8.19
C GLU A 275 13.96 27.20 9.19
N ASP A 276 14.28 27.23 10.49
CA ASP A 276 13.37 26.77 11.57
C ASP A 276 12.92 25.30 11.50
N TRP A 277 13.68 24.43 10.80
CA TRP A 277 13.34 22.99 10.67
C TRP A 277 13.07 22.31 12.01
N ALA A 278 13.84 22.60 13.06
CA ALA A 278 13.66 22.02 14.39
C ALA A 278 12.28 22.30 15.01
N SER A 279 11.59 23.36 14.56
CA SER A 279 10.23 23.71 14.98
C SER A 279 9.15 23.24 13.97
N SER A 280 9.54 22.60 12.87
CA SER A 280 8.63 22.10 11.84
C SER A 280 7.96 20.81 12.33
N VAL A 281 6.82 20.96 12.97
CA VAL A 281 5.99 19.86 13.48
C VAL A 281 4.57 20.01 12.97
N GLY A 282 3.96 18.88 12.60
CA GLY A 282 2.54 18.84 12.24
C GLY A 282 1.63 19.14 13.44
N PRO A 283 0.37 19.54 13.21
CA PRO A 283 -0.59 19.78 14.28
C PRO A 283 -0.79 18.52 15.11
N ARG A 284 -0.80 18.68 16.45
CA ARG A 284 -0.99 17.55 17.35
C ARG A 284 -2.42 17.02 17.28
N LEU A 285 -2.57 15.71 17.10
CA LEU A 285 -3.83 15.00 17.32
C LEU A 285 -4.05 14.82 18.83
N VAL A 286 -5.23 15.16 19.32
CA VAL A 286 -5.60 14.91 20.73
C VAL A 286 -5.86 13.41 20.90
N THR A 287 -6.53 12.82 19.91
CA THR A 287 -6.74 11.37 19.77
C THR A 287 -6.54 11.00 18.30
N LEU A 288 -6.23 9.75 18.01
CA LEU A 288 -6.05 9.29 16.61
C LEU A 288 -7.32 9.44 15.76
N VAL A 289 -8.52 9.41 16.38
CA VAL A 289 -9.79 9.66 15.63
C VAL A 289 -9.96 11.11 15.15
N ASP A 290 -9.09 12.02 15.60
CA ASP A 290 -9.09 13.40 15.09
C ASP A 290 -8.48 13.50 13.68
N ALA A 291 -7.81 12.46 13.19
CA ALA A 291 -7.22 12.46 11.86
C ALA A 291 -8.31 12.60 10.78
N SER A 292 -8.12 13.60 9.94
CA SER A 292 -8.91 13.90 8.75
C SER A 292 -7.95 14.05 7.59
N VAL A 293 -8.00 13.09 6.67
CA VAL A 293 -6.95 12.86 5.69
C VAL A 293 -7.38 13.29 4.29
N TYR A 294 -6.52 13.99 3.59
CA TYR A 294 -6.68 14.38 2.19
C TYR A 294 -5.57 13.72 1.38
N GLU A 295 -5.91 12.69 0.61
CA GLU A 295 -4.97 11.88 -0.18
C GLU A 295 -4.62 12.61 -1.47
N LEU A 296 -3.32 12.78 -1.75
CA LEU A 296 -2.83 13.66 -2.80
C LEU A 296 -1.56 13.10 -3.47
N HIS A 297 -1.48 13.23 -4.79
CA HIS A 297 -0.26 12.96 -5.56
C HIS A 297 0.58 14.23 -5.70
N VAL A 298 1.91 14.13 -5.49
CA VAL A 298 2.81 15.30 -5.50
C VAL A 298 2.73 16.04 -6.84
N ARG A 299 2.76 15.32 -7.96
CA ARG A 299 2.72 15.94 -9.28
C ARG A 299 1.35 16.56 -9.58
N ASP A 300 0.25 15.86 -9.28
CA ASP A 300 -1.12 16.32 -9.53
C ASP A 300 -1.40 17.65 -8.81
N PHE A 301 -0.76 17.86 -7.64
CA PHE A 301 -0.95 19.07 -6.83
C PHE A 301 -0.77 20.35 -7.60
N SER A 302 0.18 20.39 -8.55
CA SER A 302 0.52 21.66 -9.21
C SER A 302 0.77 21.57 -10.70
N ALA A 303 0.72 20.39 -11.32
CA ALA A 303 1.01 20.21 -12.74
C ALA A 303 0.16 21.15 -13.63
N SER A 304 -1.10 21.42 -13.23
CA SER A 304 -2.03 22.31 -13.91
C SER A 304 -2.24 23.68 -13.24
N ASP A 305 -1.53 23.99 -12.15
CA ASP A 305 -1.73 25.26 -11.41
C ASP A 305 -0.92 26.41 -12.06
N GLU A 306 -1.63 27.31 -12.75
CA GLU A 306 -1.02 28.42 -13.47
C GLU A 306 -0.34 29.47 -12.57
N LEU A 307 -0.70 29.57 -11.31
CA LEU A 307 -0.08 30.47 -10.34
C LEU A 307 1.26 29.95 -9.82
N VAL A 308 1.53 28.66 -9.97
CA VAL A 308 2.83 28.08 -9.66
C VAL A 308 3.78 28.36 -10.84
N PRO A 309 5.02 28.87 -10.60
CA PRO A 309 6.03 29.01 -11.65
C PRO A 309 6.18 27.72 -12.46
N ALA A 310 6.25 27.84 -13.78
CA ALA A 310 6.23 26.67 -14.68
C ALA A 310 7.32 25.64 -14.35
N GLU A 311 8.49 26.11 -13.93
CA GLU A 311 9.65 25.29 -13.55
C GLU A 311 9.47 24.56 -12.22
N LEU A 312 8.48 24.94 -11.40
CA LEU A 312 8.18 24.29 -10.11
C LEU A 312 6.94 23.40 -10.15
N ARG A 313 6.18 23.42 -11.27
CA ARG A 313 4.97 22.60 -11.38
C ARG A 313 5.29 21.11 -11.31
N GLY A 314 4.52 20.40 -10.54
CA GLY A 314 4.70 18.96 -10.31
C GLY A 314 5.84 18.61 -9.34
N SER A 315 6.50 19.60 -8.73
CA SER A 315 7.63 19.39 -7.82
C SER A 315 7.28 19.59 -6.34
N TYR A 316 8.20 19.15 -5.45
CA TYR A 316 8.12 19.39 -4.02
C TYR A 316 7.99 20.86 -3.67
N LEU A 317 8.71 21.74 -4.36
CA LEU A 317 8.73 23.17 -4.07
C LEU A 317 7.41 23.89 -4.39
N ALA A 318 6.56 23.28 -5.21
CA ALA A 318 5.25 23.85 -5.52
C ALA A 318 4.37 24.03 -4.27
N PHE A 319 4.54 23.18 -3.24
CA PHE A 319 3.78 23.28 -1.99
C PHE A 319 4.08 24.55 -1.20
N GLY A 320 5.26 25.14 -1.38
CA GLY A 320 5.64 26.45 -0.81
C GLY A 320 5.17 27.65 -1.59
N CYS A 321 4.65 27.47 -2.82
CA CYS A 321 4.16 28.55 -3.66
C CYS A 321 2.75 29.01 -3.24
N ASP A 322 2.40 30.30 -3.47
CA ASP A 322 1.03 30.81 -3.28
C ASP A 322 0.16 30.49 -4.51
N GLY A 323 0.04 29.21 -4.84
CA GLY A 323 -0.79 28.68 -5.91
C GLY A 323 -2.26 28.48 -5.53
N HIS A 324 -3.08 28.05 -6.48
CA HIS A 324 -4.47 27.69 -6.22
C HIS A 324 -4.54 26.48 -5.26
N GLY A 325 -3.64 25.48 -5.43
CA GLY A 325 -3.58 24.31 -4.59
C GLY A 325 -3.25 24.65 -3.13
N SER A 326 -2.22 25.45 -2.86
CA SER A 326 -1.87 25.82 -1.48
C SER A 326 -2.95 26.69 -0.81
N ARG A 327 -3.64 27.54 -1.57
CA ARG A 327 -4.81 28.29 -1.09
C ARG A 327 -5.97 27.36 -0.75
N HIS A 328 -6.19 26.31 -1.53
CA HIS A 328 -7.22 25.32 -1.28
C HIS A 328 -6.91 24.48 -0.03
N LEU A 329 -5.69 23.96 0.11
CA LEU A 329 -5.24 23.25 1.31
C LEU A 329 -5.38 24.10 2.57
N ARG A 330 -5.07 25.42 2.49
CA ARG A 330 -5.27 26.36 3.60
C ARG A 330 -6.76 26.51 3.96
N ARG A 331 -7.67 26.51 2.97
CA ARG A 331 -9.13 26.52 3.23
C ARG A 331 -9.59 25.23 3.89
N LEU A 332 -9.11 24.07 3.43
CA LEU A 332 -9.40 22.77 4.03
C LEU A 332 -8.90 22.69 5.48
N ALA A 333 -7.66 23.13 5.74
CA ALA A 333 -7.09 23.17 7.09
C ALA A 333 -7.91 24.02 8.05
N ARG A 334 -8.34 25.20 7.59
CA ARG A 334 -9.23 26.10 8.37
C ARG A 334 -10.61 25.48 8.60
N ALA A 335 -11.10 24.67 7.68
CA ALA A 335 -12.37 23.97 7.83
C ALA A 335 -12.27 22.78 8.80
N GLY A 336 -11.12 22.15 8.94
CA GLY A 336 -10.92 21.04 9.87
C GLY A 336 -10.15 19.84 9.32
N MET A 337 -9.76 19.87 8.04
CA MET A 337 -8.78 18.89 7.52
C MET A 337 -7.44 19.13 8.19
N ASN A 338 -6.74 18.07 8.62
CA ASN A 338 -5.50 18.25 9.37
C ASN A 338 -4.34 17.39 8.88
N THR A 339 -4.54 16.59 7.85
CA THR A 339 -3.53 15.64 7.36
C THR A 339 -3.58 15.59 5.83
N VAL A 340 -2.41 15.68 5.19
CA VAL A 340 -2.21 15.32 3.78
C VAL A 340 -1.52 13.98 3.73
N HIS A 341 -2.09 13.03 3.01
CA HIS A 341 -1.49 11.76 2.67
C HIS A 341 -0.95 11.84 1.24
N LEU A 342 0.36 11.72 1.08
CA LEU A 342 1.03 11.75 -0.20
C LEU A 342 1.22 10.34 -0.73
N LEU A 343 0.85 10.11 -2.01
CA LEU A 343 1.20 8.90 -2.74
C LEU A 343 2.72 8.72 -2.69
N PRO A 344 3.27 7.55 -3.12
CA PRO A 344 4.68 7.24 -2.92
C PRO A 344 5.62 8.39 -3.27
N CYS A 345 6.52 8.69 -2.33
CA CYS A 345 7.54 9.73 -2.47
C CYS A 345 8.97 9.17 -2.29
N PHE A 346 9.11 7.86 -2.14
CA PHE A 346 10.40 7.17 -2.19
C PHE A 346 10.82 6.98 -3.66
N ASP A 347 12.10 6.72 -3.88
CA ASP A 347 12.70 6.49 -5.19
C ASP A 347 12.07 5.29 -5.92
N VAL A 348 11.58 5.49 -7.15
CA VAL A 348 10.82 4.51 -7.96
C VAL A 348 11.54 4.12 -9.24
N THR A 349 11.11 3.01 -9.88
CA THR A 349 11.74 2.51 -11.12
C THR A 349 11.08 3.02 -12.40
N SER A 350 9.85 3.51 -12.33
CA SER A 350 9.01 3.78 -13.51
C SER A 350 9.13 5.19 -14.09
N ILE A 351 9.70 6.16 -13.35
CA ILE A 351 9.75 7.55 -13.77
C ILE A 351 11.19 7.98 -14.09
N PRO A 352 11.53 8.32 -15.36
CA PRO A 352 12.84 8.88 -15.69
C PRO A 352 12.98 10.30 -15.13
N GLU A 353 14.06 10.55 -14.37
CA GLU A 353 14.31 11.84 -13.72
C GLU A 353 15.04 12.83 -14.64
N ALA A 354 16.00 12.35 -15.46
CA ALA A 354 16.86 13.22 -16.27
C ALA A 354 16.15 13.74 -17.53
N HIS A 355 15.50 12.85 -18.25
CA HIS A 355 14.97 13.14 -19.57
C HIS A 355 13.63 12.45 -19.81
N PRO A 356 12.58 12.82 -19.06
CA PRO A 356 11.25 12.29 -19.34
C PRO A 356 10.79 12.72 -20.74
N GLN A 357 10.11 11.81 -21.44
CA GLN A 357 9.48 12.17 -22.69
C GLN A 357 8.33 13.15 -22.44
N PRO A 358 8.17 14.18 -23.30
CA PRO A 358 7.05 15.08 -23.13
C PRO A 358 5.72 14.37 -23.35
N GLN A 359 4.76 14.65 -22.52
CA GLN A 359 3.38 14.21 -22.72
C GLN A 359 2.77 14.91 -23.95
N PRO A 360 1.73 14.34 -24.58
CA PRO A 360 1.02 14.98 -25.68
C PRO A 360 0.51 16.36 -25.28
N PRO A 361 0.60 17.37 -26.18
CA PRO A 361 0.11 18.72 -25.87
C PRO A 361 -1.38 18.75 -25.54
N GLU A 362 -1.78 19.47 -24.49
CA GLU A 362 -3.19 19.61 -24.10
C GLU A 362 -4.09 20.05 -25.24
N GLN A 363 -3.62 21.00 -26.10
CA GLN A 363 -4.39 21.48 -27.26
C GLN A 363 -4.69 20.38 -28.28
N GLU A 364 -3.79 19.41 -28.43
CA GLU A 364 -4.02 18.24 -29.26
C GLU A 364 -5.06 17.32 -28.63
N LEU A 365 -4.90 16.98 -27.36
CA LEU A 365 -5.84 16.12 -26.63
C LEU A 365 -7.25 16.72 -26.57
N ALA A 366 -7.36 18.01 -26.29
CA ALA A 366 -8.63 18.74 -26.26
C ALA A 366 -9.32 18.87 -27.62
N SER A 367 -8.61 18.62 -28.73
CA SER A 367 -9.19 18.69 -30.07
C SER A 367 -10.07 17.48 -30.42
N TYR A 368 -9.97 16.40 -29.68
CA TYR A 368 -10.77 15.19 -29.88
C TYR A 368 -12.09 15.26 -29.08
N PRO A 369 -13.16 14.58 -29.56
CA PRO A 369 -14.41 14.50 -28.80
C PRO A 369 -14.24 13.90 -27.41
N PRO A 370 -15.08 14.30 -26.43
CA PRO A 370 -14.97 13.85 -25.05
C PRO A 370 -15.18 12.34 -24.83
N ASP A 371 -15.76 11.65 -25.81
CA ASP A 371 -16.00 10.20 -25.83
C ASP A 371 -15.06 9.45 -26.78
N SER A 372 -14.00 10.12 -27.29
CA SER A 372 -13.02 9.51 -28.17
C SER A 372 -12.01 8.64 -27.41
N HIS A 373 -11.43 7.66 -28.11
CA HIS A 373 -10.33 6.86 -27.57
C HIS A 373 -8.94 7.40 -27.98
N GLU A 374 -8.89 8.51 -28.74
CA GLU A 374 -7.61 9.03 -29.26
C GLU A 374 -6.75 9.62 -28.14
N GLN A 375 -7.35 10.28 -27.15
CA GLN A 375 -6.62 10.85 -26.03
C GLN A 375 -5.79 9.79 -25.29
N GLN A 376 -6.43 8.70 -24.83
CA GLN A 376 -5.71 7.63 -24.13
C GLN A 376 -4.67 6.94 -25.04
N ARG A 377 -4.97 6.81 -26.35
CA ARG A 377 -4.03 6.22 -27.30
C ARG A 377 -2.75 7.06 -27.49
N LEU A 378 -2.88 8.38 -27.43
CA LEU A 378 -1.75 9.30 -27.51
C LEU A 378 -0.95 9.29 -26.21
N VAL A 379 -1.61 9.36 -25.06
CA VAL A 379 -0.97 9.29 -23.74
C VAL A 379 -0.23 7.96 -23.55
N ALA A 380 -0.86 6.83 -23.84
CA ALA A 380 -0.28 5.50 -23.66
C ALA A 380 1.02 5.26 -24.47
N ARG A 381 1.24 6.00 -25.57
CA ARG A 381 2.49 5.87 -26.37
C ARG A 381 3.73 6.32 -25.61
N GLY A 382 3.60 7.31 -24.76
CA GLY A 382 4.69 7.90 -23.98
C GLY A 382 4.76 7.44 -22.53
N ALA A 383 3.69 6.84 -22.02
CA ALA A 383 3.47 6.56 -20.60
C ALA A 383 4.59 5.77 -19.89
N ALA A 384 5.35 4.92 -20.60
CA ALA A 384 6.48 4.20 -20.02
C ALA A 384 7.74 5.06 -19.81
N HIS A 385 7.76 6.30 -20.34
CA HIS A 385 8.94 7.15 -20.36
C HIS A 385 8.64 8.63 -20.08
N ASP A 386 7.40 8.98 -19.76
CA ASP A 386 7.05 10.34 -19.39
C ASP A 386 7.29 10.62 -17.90
N SER A 387 6.85 11.76 -17.40
CA SER A 387 7.06 12.19 -16.02
C SER A 387 5.91 11.81 -15.08
N PHE A 388 5.01 10.90 -15.49
CA PHE A 388 3.84 10.55 -14.70
C PHE A 388 3.80 9.05 -14.34
N ASN A 389 3.72 8.75 -13.08
CA ASN A 389 3.30 7.47 -12.51
C ASN A 389 2.91 7.71 -11.05
N TRP A 390 2.04 6.86 -10.48
CA TRP A 390 1.75 6.95 -9.03
C TRP A 390 2.93 6.54 -8.15
N GLY A 391 3.88 5.74 -8.68
CA GLY A 391 5.11 5.38 -7.98
C GLY A 391 5.02 4.15 -7.07
N TYR A 392 4.11 3.21 -7.31
CA TYR A 392 4.01 1.98 -6.52
C TYR A 392 4.99 0.88 -6.96
N ASP A 393 6.19 1.26 -7.39
CA ASP A 393 7.26 0.36 -7.84
C ASP A 393 8.62 0.73 -7.21
N PRO A 394 8.80 0.45 -5.91
CA PRO A 394 9.94 0.93 -5.13
C PRO A 394 11.28 0.44 -5.66
N PHE A 395 12.24 1.37 -5.71
CA PHE A 395 13.64 1.13 -6.01
C PHE A 395 14.52 1.33 -4.78
N HIS A 396 14.41 2.49 -4.10
CA HIS A 396 15.09 2.77 -2.82
C HIS A 396 14.11 3.42 -1.82
N TRP A 397 13.73 2.68 -0.78
CA TRP A 397 12.72 3.12 0.19
C TRP A 397 13.11 4.33 1.06
N GLY A 398 14.41 4.61 1.21
CA GLY A 398 14.90 5.60 2.19
C GLY A 398 15.34 6.93 1.58
N VAL A 399 15.09 7.19 0.29
CA VAL A 399 15.48 8.42 -0.42
C VAL A 399 14.26 9.01 -1.13
N PRO A 400 14.04 10.33 -1.09
CA PRO A 400 12.96 10.98 -1.82
C PRO A 400 13.07 10.76 -3.34
N GLU A 401 11.93 10.63 -4.00
CA GLU A 401 11.83 10.49 -5.47
C GLU A 401 12.39 11.72 -6.19
N GLY A 402 13.24 11.48 -7.20
CA GLY A 402 13.95 12.56 -7.89
C GLY A 402 13.13 13.24 -8.97
N SER A 403 12.13 12.58 -9.55
CA SER A 403 11.25 13.19 -10.57
C SER A 403 10.39 14.33 -10.02
N TYR A 404 10.21 14.38 -8.70
CA TYR A 404 9.51 15.49 -8.02
C TYR A 404 10.46 16.62 -7.58
N ALA A 405 11.76 16.54 -7.86
CA ALA A 405 12.65 17.67 -7.69
C ALA A 405 12.36 18.75 -8.74
N SER A 406 12.70 20.00 -8.44
CA SER A 406 12.40 21.15 -9.30
C SER A 406 13.17 21.16 -10.62
N SER A 407 14.25 20.40 -10.71
CA SER A 407 15.00 20.13 -11.96
C SER A 407 15.85 18.87 -11.79
N PRO A 408 16.35 18.29 -12.91
CA PRO A 408 17.28 17.15 -12.84
C PRO A 408 18.54 17.44 -12.01
N GLU A 409 19.05 18.68 -12.00
CA GLU A 409 20.19 19.04 -11.17
C GLU A 409 19.82 19.06 -9.67
N GLN A 410 18.59 19.36 -9.32
CA GLN A 410 18.07 19.31 -7.95
C GLN A 410 17.72 17.88 -7.52
N ALA A 411 17.52 16.97 -8.46
CA ALA A 411 17.36 15.55 -8.16
C ALA A 411 18.68 14.88 -7.68
N ASP A 412 19.84 15.53 -7.82
CA ASP A 412 21.15 14.98 -7.47
C ASP A 412 21.49 15.10 -5.97
N GLY A 413 21.74 13.97 -5.34
CA GLY A 413 22.30 13.88 -3.98
C GLY A 413 21.40 14.46 -2.89
N ALA A 414 21.95 15.36 -2.09
CA ALA A 414 21.27 15.97 -0.96
C ALA A 414 20.25 17.05 -1.35
N ARG A 415 20.25 17.49 -2.59
CA ARG A 415 19.33 18.54 -3.04
C ARG A 415 17.88 18.07 -3.05
N ARG A 416 17.60 16.84 -3.54
CA ARG A 416 16.24 16.25 -3.44
C ARG A 416 15.78 16.09 -2.00
N VAL A 417 16.71 15.77 -1.08
CA VAL A 417 16.43 15.71 0.36
C VAL A 417 15.99 17.07 0.89
N ALA A 418 16.71 18.14 0.52
CA ALA A 418 16.38 19.50 0.96
C ALA A 418 15.02 19.97 0.42
N GLU A 419 14.71 19.70 -0.87
CA GLU A 419 13.41 20.09 -1.45
C GLU A 419 12.25 19.32 -0.84
N PHE A 420 12.41 18.03 -0.57
CA PHE A 420 11.39 17.24 0.14
C PHE A 420 11.11 17.82 1.54
N ARG A 421 12.15 18.18 2.30
CA ARG A 421 11.99 18.82 3.61
C ARG A 421 11.29 20.18 3.52
N GLN A 422 11.55 20.95 2.46
CA GLN A 422 10.84 22.21 2.21
C GLN A 422 9.35 21.98 1.97
N MET A 423 8.96 20.90 1.26
CA MET A 423 7.56 20.51 1.10
C MET A 423 6.91 20.19 2.43
N VAL A 424 7.53 19.32 3.25
CA VAL A 424 7.00 18.96 4.57
C VAL A 424 6.87 20.22 5.46
N HIS A 425 7.89 21.07 5.48
CA HIS A 425 7.86 22.33 6.23
C HIS A 425 6.72 23.27 5.77
N ALA A 426 6.49 23.37 4.45
CA ALA A 426 5.38 24.16 3.90
C ALA A 426 4.02 23.61 4.33
N LEU A 427 3.82 22.29 4.31
CA LEU A 427 2.58 21.64 4.75
C LEU A 427 2.33 21.85 6.24
N HIS A 428 3.37 21.71 7.08
CA HIS A 428 3.28 22.03 8.52
C HIS A 428 2.92 23.49 8.74
N GLY A 429 3.49 24.40 7.94
CA GLY A 429 3.16 25.83 7.96
C GLY A 429 1.70 26.15 7.59
N LEU A 430 1.04 25.26 6.83
CA LEU A 430 -0.39 25.34 6.55
C LEU A 430 -1.27 24.76 7.68
N GLY A 431 -0.66 24.14 8.70
CA GLY A 431 -1.34 23.43 9.78
C GLY A 431 -1.79 22.03 9.38
N LEU A 432 -1.05 21.35 8.50
CA LEU A 432 -1.34 20.02 8.00
C LEU A 432 -0.21 19.06 8.38
N ARG A 433 -0.56 17.88 8.86
CA ARG A 433 0.32 16.72 9.05
C ARG A 433 0.64 16.10 7.69
N VAL A 434 1.76 15.40 7.63
CA VAL A 434 2.17 14.67 6.41
C VAL A 434 2.16 13.18 6.70
N VAL A 435 1.42 12.42 5.90
CA VAL A 435 1.44 10.97 5.85
C VAL A 435 2.08 10.55 4.53
N LEU A 436 3.00 9.59 4.57
CA LEU A 436 3.59 9.00 3.37
C LEU A 436 3.04 7.61 3.10
N ASP A 437 2.78 7.33 1.84
CA ASP A 437 2.53 5.98 1.37
C ASP A 437 3.82 5.17 1.34
N GLN A 438 3.77 3.92 1.80
CA GLN A 438 4.91 3.01 1.88
C GLN A 438 4.57 1.66 1.26
N VAL A 439 5.40 1.21 0.35
CA VAL A 439 5.25 -0.06 -0.37
C VAL A 439 6.38 -1.00 0.03
N PHE A 440 6.15 -1.86 1.02
CA PHE A 440 7.13 -2.87 1.44
C PHE A 440 6.78 -4.28 0.97
N THR A 441 5.67 -4.43 0.27
CA THR A 441 5.11 -5.73 -0.15
C THR A 441 5.70 -6.26 -1.43
N HIS A 442 6.30 -5.41 -2.25
CA HIS A 442 6.95 -5.78 -3.51
C HIS A 442 8.04 -4.79 -3.89
N THR A 443 8.80 -5.12 -4.94
CA THR A 443 9.82 -4.25 -5.54
C THR A 443 9.54 -4.09 -7.03
N GLY A 444 10.04 -3.02 -7.63
CA GLY A 444 9.92 -2.77 -9.07
C GLY A 444 10.57 -3.87 -9.93
N ALA A 445 11.58 -4.58 -9.40
CA ALA A 445 12.27 -5.66 -10.11
C ALA A 445 12.92 -6.67 -9.17
N SER A 446 13.23 -7.87 -9.69
CA SER A 446 13.91 -8.95 -8.96
C SER A 446 14.99 -9.62 -9.83
N GLY A 447 15.73 -10.57 -9.26
CA GLY A 447 16.77 -11.34 -9.93
C GLY A 447 17.93 -10.46 -10.40
N GLN A 448 18.37 -10.68 -11.65
CA GLN A 448 19.47 -9.93 -12.27
C GLN A 448 19.00 -8.73 -13.09
N ASN A 449 17.75 -8.32 -12.98
CA ASN A 449 17.26 -7.09 -13.61
C ASN A 449 18.09 -5.88 -13.14
N PRO A 450 18.48 -4.94 -14.01
CA PRO A 450 19.23 -3.74 -13.62
C PRO A 450 18.60 -2.91 -12.51
N PHE A 451 17.28 -2.88 -12.43
CA PHE A 451 16.50 -2.20 -11.39
C PHE A 451 16.30 -3.03 -10.10
N SER A 452 16.88 -4.23 -10.01
CA SER A 452 16.89 -5.02 -8.78
C SER A 452 18.11 -4.65 -7.94
N VAL A 453 17.90 -4.18 -6.71
CA VAL A 453 18.98 -3.92 -5.75
C VAL A 453 19.20 -5.15 -4.88
N LEU A 454 18.15 -5.62 -4.22
CA LEU A 454 18.22 -6.64 -3.18
C LEU A 454 18.69 -8.00 -3.68
N ASP A 455 18.13 -8.51 -4.78
CA ASP A 455 18.50 -9.82 -5.33
C ASP A 455 19.89 -9.84 -6.00
N ARG A 456 20.40 -8.65 -6.37
CA ARG A 456 21.76 -8.55 -6.90
C ARG A 456 22.82 -8.50 -5.80
N ILE A 457 22.37 -8.32 -4.52
CA ILE A 457 23.24 -8.34 -3.33
C ILE A 457 23.10 -9.66 -2.58
N VAL A 458 21.86 -10.09 -2.28
CA VAL A 458 21.56 -11.35 -1.55
C VAL A 458 20.49 -12.12 -2.34
N PRO A 459 20.86 -12.80 -3.42
CA PRO A 459 19.94 -13.50 -4.30
C PRO A 459 19.05 -14.51 -3.58
N GLY A 460 17.72 -14.41 -3.78
CA GLY A 460 16.75 -15.36 -3.26
C GLY A 460 16.47 -15.26 -1.76
N TYR A 461 16.78 -14.11 -1.14
CA TYR A 461 16.50 -13.90 0.28
C TYR A 461 15.31 -12.97 0.55
N HIS A 462 15.31 -11.80 -0.07
CA HIS A 462 14.34 -10.75 0.25
C HIS A 462 12.97 -10.93 -0.41
N HIS A 463 12.90 -11.73 -1.47
CA HIS A 463 11.64 -12.03 -2.14
C HIS A 463 11.04 -13.35 -1.64
N ARG A 464 9.71 -13.38 -1.59
CA ARG A 464 8.94 -14.59 -1.27
C ARG A 464 8.94 -15.50 -2.50
N LEU A 465 9.43 -16.72 -2.33
CA LEU A 465 9.64 -17.64 -3.43
C LEU A 465 8.51 -18.67 -3.53
N ASP A 466 8.23 -19.10 -4.75
CA ASP A 466 7.39 -20.26 -5.02
C ASP A 466 8.15 -21.58 -4.73
N PRO A 467 7.49 -22.74 -4.79
CA PRO A 467 8.14 -24.04 -4.59
C PRO A 467 9.29 -24.34 -5.55
N ASP A 468 9.36 -23.68 -6.71
CA ASP A 468 10.44 -23.84 -7.69
C ASP A 468 11.57 -22.82 -7.53
N GLY A 469 11.43 -21.87 -6.57
CA GLY A 469 12.43 -20.84 -6.24
C GLY A 469 12.32 -19.55 -7.06
N ASN A 470 11.19 -19.28 -7.71
CA ASN A 470 10.93 -18.02 -8.40
C ASN A 470 10.19 -17.04 -7.47
N PRO A 471 10.41 -15.72 -7.59
CA PRO A 471 9.64 -14.74 -6.84
C PRO A 471 8.14 -14.84 -7.11
N ARG A 472 7.33 -14.81 -6.05
CA ARG A 472 5.86 -14.74 -6.15
C ARG A 472 5.42 -13.36 -6.58
N GLY A 473 4.23 -13.26 -7.18
CA GLY A 473 3.70 -12.04 -7.75
C GLY A 473 2.21 -11.82 -7.49
N SER A 474 1.66 -12.33 -6.39
CA SER A 474 0.23 -12.19 -6.08
C SER A 474 -0.18 -10.78 -5.67
N ALA A 475 0.78 -9.93 -5.25
CA ALA A 475 0.56 -8.52 -5.04
C ALA A 475 0.69 -7.75 -6.37
N ALA A 476 1.76 -6.99 -6.57
CA ALA A 476 2.05 -6.28 -7.82
C ALA A 476 3.31 -6.82 -8.53
N GLY A 477 3.68 -8.09 -8.28
CA GLY A 477 4.89 -8.74 -8.75
C GLY A 477 6.04 -8.63 -7.74
N ASN A 478 7.02 -9.51 -7.83
CA ASN A 478 8.24 -9.49 -7.00
C ASN A 478 7.97 -9.33 -5.49
N ASN A 479 7.07 -10.16 -4.93
CA ASN A 479 6.63 -10.03 -3.54
C ASN A 479 7.80 -10.15 -2.55
N VAL A 480 7.92 -9.18 -1.64
CA VAL A 480 8.92 -9.17 -0.58
C VAL A 480 8.50 -10.11 0.55
N ALA A 481 9.42 -10.91 1.02
CA ALA A 481 9.26 -11.79 2.18
C ALA A 481 9.48 -10.98 3.47
N THR A 482 8.50 -10.17 3.86
CA THR A 482 8.58 -9.30 5.06
C THR A 482 8.74 -10.08 6.35
N GLU A 483 8.45 -11.38 6.33
CA GLU A 483 8.72 -12.35 7.41
C GLU A 483 10.20 -12.68 7.59
N ARG A 484 11.09 -12.29 6.64
CA ARG A 484 12.54 -12.44 6.78
C ARG A 484 13.11 -11.30 7.61
N LEU A 485 14.03 -11.65 8.54
CA LEU A 485 14.55 -10.72 9.54
C LEU A 485 15.16 -9.45 8.95
N MET A 486 15.87 -9.54 7.82
CA MET A 486 16.49 -8.36 7.22
C MET A 486 15.55 -7.60 6.29
N ALA A 487 14.48 -8.22 5.78
CA ALA A 487 13.41 -7.51 5.09
C ALA A 487 12.55 -6.71 6.10
N GLU A 488 12.17 -7.32 7.25
CA GLU A 488 11.57 -6.61 8.38
C GLU A 488 12.43 -5.42 8.83
N LYS A 489 13.75 -5.63 8.95
CA LYS A 489 14.67 -4.55 9.33
C LYS A 489 14.64 -3.37 8.35
N ILE A 490 14.65 -3.62 7.05
CA ILE A 490 14.53 -2.54 6.04
C ILE A 490 13.22 -1.78 6.27
N MET A 491 12.10 -2.46 6.43
CA MET A 491 10.80 -1.85 6.67
C MET A 491 10.81 -0.92 7.90
N VAL A 492 11.29 -1.42 9.04
CA VAL A 492 11.37 -0.65 10.29
C VAL A 492 12.33 0.53 10.17
N ASP A 493 13.55 0.29 9.68
CA ASP A 493 14.58 1.33 9.57
C ASP A 493 14.16 2.47 8.63
N MET A 494 13.49 2.16 7.51
CA MET A 494 13.05 3.18 6.56
C MET A 494 11.91 4.02 7.12
N VAL A 495 10.94 3.42 7.79
CA VAL A 495 9.84 4.15 8.45
C VAL A 495 10.38 5.08 9.54
N VAL A 496 11.31 4.60 10.37
CA VAL A 496 11.98 5.42 11.39
C VAL A 496 12.79 6.56 10.76
N ARG A 497 13.49 6.29 9.64
CA ARG A 497 14.23 7.31 8.89
C ARG A 497 13.32 8.44 8.41
N TRP A 498 12.19 8.11 7.79
CA TRP A 498 11.22 9.11 7.32
C TRP A 498 10.65 9.93 8.48
N ALA A 499 10.30 9.29 9.59
CA ALA A 499 9.81 9.99 10.77
C ALA A 499 10.86 10.95 11.34
N ARG A 500 12.08 10.45 11.64
CA ARG A 500 13.14 11.20 12.33
C ARG A 500 13.76 12.31 11.47
N HIS A 501 14.07 12.01 10.20
CA HIS A 501 14.85 12.93 9.37
C HIS A 501 14.02 13.81 8.45
N TYR A 502 12.76 13.45 8.23
CA TYR A 502 11.87 14.21 7.35
C TYR A 502 10.60 14.71 8.06
N HIS A 503 10.51 14.50 9.39
CA HIS A 503 9.39 14.92 10.23
C HIS A 503 8.02 14.49 9.72
N VAL A 504 7.94 13.26 9.17
CA VAL A 504 6.69 12.69 8.67
C VAL A 504 5.83 12.24 9.83
N ASP A 505 4.55 12.62 9.82
CA ASP A 505 3.62 12.44 10.94
C ASP A 505 2.79 11.15 10.88
N GLY A 506 2.91 10.38 9.81
CA GLY A 506 2.17 9.12 9.67
C GLY A 506 2.56 8.34 8.43
N PHE A 507 2.08 7.11 8.35
CA PHE A 507 2.35 6.21 7.22
C PHE A 507 1.11 5.41 6.85
N ARG A 508 0.86 5.31 5.54
CA ARG A 508 -0.06 4.35 4.94
C ARG A 508 0.75 3.21 4.35
N PHE A 509 0.36 1.98 4.61
CA PHE A 509 1.02 0.79 4.06
C PHE A 509 0.19 0.18 2.95
N ASP A 510 0.77 0.20 1.75
CA ASP A 510 0.22 -0.45 0.58
C ASP A 510 0.17 -1.96 0.80
N LEU A 511 -0.96 -2.60 0.44
CA LEU A 511 -1.18 -4.04 0.58
C LEU A 511 -0.70 -4.60 1.94
N MET A 512 -0.92 -3.86 3.03
CA MET A 512 -0.43 -4.17 4.38
C MET A 512 -0.69 -5.61 4.82
N GLY A 513 -1.78 -6.22 4.31
CA GLY A 513 -2.13 -7.62 4.57
C GLY A 513 -1.13 -8.66 4.05
N HIS A 514 -0.18 -8.28 3.20
CA HIS A 514 0.96 -9.12 2.79
C HIS A 514 2.12 -9.13 3.80
N SER A 515 2.07 -8.27 4.83
CA SER A 515 2.97 -8.27 5.97
C SER A 515 2.35 -8.97 7.17
N SER A 516 3.17 -9.41 8.12
CA SER A 516 2.67 -9.99 9.36
C SER A 516 2.20 -8.92 10.35
N ALA A 517 1.25 -9.26 11.21
CA ALA A 517 0.87 -8.41 12.34
C ALA A 517 2.07 -8.08 13.24
N GLN A 518 3.06 -8.99 13.33
CA GLN A 518 4.29 -8.78 14.07
C GLN A 518 5.19 -7.72 13.42
N ASN A 519 5.33 -7.71 12.08
CA ASN A 519 6.07 -6.65 11.37
C ASN A 519 5.49 -5.28 11.71
N MET A 520 4.17 -5.15 11.68
CA MET A 520 3.49 -3.90 11.98
C MET A 520 3.65 -3.49 13.45
N ALA A 521 3.62 -4.45 14.37
CA ALA A 521 3.90 -4.19 15.78
C ALA A 521 5.35 -3.70 16.00
N ARG A 522 6.34 -4.27 15.29
CA ARG A 522 7.73 -3.80 15.33
C ARG A 522 7.89 -2.38 14.80
N VAL A 523 7.21 -2.05 13.71
CA VAL A 523 7.17 -0.67 13.19
C VAL A 523 6.60 0.27 14.24
N ARG A 524 5.47 -0.10 14.88
CA ARG A 524 4.85 0.73 15.91
C ARG A 524 5.75 0.92 17.13
N GLU A 525 6.38 -0.15 17.61
CA GLU A 525 7.34 -0.14 18.73
C GLU A 525 8.52 0.81 18.43
N ALA A 526 9.15 0.68 17.27
CA ALA A 526 10.28 1.51 16.89
C ALA A 526 9.93 3.00 16.74
N LEU A 527 8.71 3.31 16.29
CA LEU A 527 8.24 4.69 16.25
C LEU A 527 7.91 5.22 17.65
N ASP A 528 7.33 4.42 18.54
CA ASP A 528 6.99 4.82 19.91
C ASP A 528 8.23 5.20 20.72
N ASP A 529 9.41 4.73 20.36
CA ASP A 529 10.68 5.10 20.97
C ASP A 529 11.16 6.53 20.58
N LEU A 530 10.59 7.13 19.53
CA LEU A 530 10.97 8.48 19.09
C LEU A 530 10.32 9.56 19.97
N THR A 531 11.13 10.58 20.33
CA THR A 531 10.69 11.68 21.18
C THR A 531 10.90 13.05 20.51
N LEU A 532 10.06 14.03 20.89
CA LEU A 532 10.24 15.41 20.42
C LEU A 532 11.59 15.99 20.85
N ALA A 533 12.13 15.57 22.00
CA ALA A 533 13.36 16.12 22.54
C ALA A 533 14.61 15.63 21.79
N ASP A 534 14.63 14.36 21.42
CA ASP A 534 15.81 13.71 20.84
C ASP A 534 15.72 13.58 19.31
N ASP A 535 14.48 13.43 18.78
CA ASP A 535 14.24 13.09 17.38
C ASP A 535 13.45 14.17 16.61
N GLY A 536 12.95 15.20 17.30
CA GLY A 536 12.14 16.25 16.69
C GLY A 536 10.71 15.84 16.32
N ILE A 537 10.28 14.62 16.71
CA ILE A 537 8.95 14.11 16.42
C ILE A 537 8.37 13.36 17.63
N ASP A 538 7.05 13.48 17.86
CA ASP A 538 6.31 12.67 18.83
C ASP A 538 5.92 11.33 18.19
N GLY A 539 6.69 10.29 18.41
CA GLY A 539 6.48 8.97 17.82
C GLY A 539 5.14 8.34 18.19
N HIS A 540 4.65 8.58 19.42
CA HIS A 540 3.31 8.14 19.81
C HIS A 540 2.18 8.82 19.02
N GLY A 541 2.42 10.03 18.53
CA GLY A 541 1.50 10.80 17.70
C GLY A 541 1.53 10.40 16.22
N VAL A 542 2.48 9.58 15.78
CA VAL A 542 2.55 9.09 14.39
C VAL A 542 1.39 8.12 14.12
N TYR A 543 0.51 8.45 13.18
CA TYR A 543 -0.63 7.59 12.84
C TYR A 543 -0.26 6.60 11.75
N LEU A 544 -0.55 5.32 11.98
CA LEU A 544 -0.33 4.23 11.04
C LEU A 544 -1.66 3.65 10.58
N TYR A 545 -1.78 3.43 9.28
CA TYR A 545 -2.90 2.71 8.69
C TYR A 545 -2.51 2.07 7.37
N GLY A 546 -3.33 1.20 6.83
CA GLY A 546 -3.03 0.57 5.56
C GLY A 546 -4.12 -0.36 5.04
N GLU A 547 -3.81 -1.02 3.95
CA GLU A 547 -4.69 -1.94 3.26
C GLU A 547 -4.63 -3.33 3.89
N GLY A 548 -5.54 -3.57 4.82
CA GLY A 548 -5.66 -4.84 5.54
C GLY A 548 -6.45 -5.91 4.77
N TRP A 549 -6.11 -6.16 3.51
CA TRP A 549 -6.80 -7.13 2.66
C TRP A 549 -6.26 -8.55 2.84
N ASN A 550 -7.14 -9.54 2.82
CA ASN A 550 -6.81 -10.96 2.91
C ASN A 550 -6.85 -11.60 1.51
N PHE A 551 -5.68 -11.73 0.88
CA PHE A 551 -5.54 -12.34 -0.45
C PHE A 551 -4.11 -12.82 -0.71
N GLY A 552 -3.89 -13.47 -1.87
CA GLY A 552 -2.58 -13.95 -2.31
C GLY A 552 -2.10 -15.20 -1.58
N GLU A 553 -0.81 -15.47 -1.62
CA GLU A 553 -0.20 -16.66 -0.99
C GLU A 553 -0.17 -16.62 0.54
N VAL A 554 -0.41 -15.46 1.13
CA VAL A 554 -0.47 -15.27 2.59
C VAL A 554 -1.90 -15.35 3.13
N ALA A 555 -2.90 -15.47 2.23
CA ALA A 555 -4.30 -15.48 2.61
C ALA A 555 -4.60 -16.50 3.71
N ASP A 556 -5.57 -16.15 4.56
CA ASP A 556 -6.04 -16.97 5.67
C ASP A 556 -4.92 -17.38 6.66
N ASN A 557 -3.92 -16.49 6.81
CA ASN A 557 -2.76 -16.68 7.68
C ASN A 557 -1.89 -17.89 7.26
N ALA A 558 -1.79 -18.19 5.98
CA ALA A 558 -1.08 -19.37 5.48
C ALA A 558 0.40 -19.41 5.86
N LEU A 559 1.06 -18.26 5.99
CA LEU A 559 2.49 -18.18 6.36
C LEU A 559 2.71 -17.57 7.76
N PHE A 560 1.84 -16.67 8.18
CA PHE A 560 1.91 -15.94 9.45
C PHE A 560 0.56 -15.29 9.74
N ARG A 561 0.36 -14.81 10.97
CA ARG A 561 -0.77 -13.94 11.29
C ARG A 561 -0.64 -12.64 10.52
N GLN A 562 -1.54 -12.41 9.55
CA GLN A 562 -1.50 -11.26 8.64
C GLN A 562 -1.86 -9.94 9.35
N ALA A 563 -1.33 -8.83 8.82
CA ALA A 563 -1.74 -7.48 9.22
C ALA A 563 -3.02 -7.06 8.49
N ILE A 564 -4.13 -7.75 8.78
CA ILE A 564 -5.43 -7.52 8.17
C ILE A 564 -6.47 -7.01 9.16
N GLN A 565 -7.61 -6.58 8.61
CA GLN A 565 -8.79 -6.17 9.38
C GLN A 565 -9.13 -7.19 10.47
N GLY A 566 -9.26 -6.72 11.73
CA GLY A 566 -9.56 -7.57 12.89
C GLY A 566 -8.38 -8.34 13.48
N GLN A 567 -7.16 -8.20 12.95
CA GLN A 567 -5.96 -8.87 13.48
C GLN A 567 -4.89 -7.91 14.05
N LEU A 568 -5.17 -6.60 14.06
CA LEU A 568 -4.26 -5.55 14.56
C LEU A 568 -4.71 -4.95 15.89
N GLU A 569 -5.54 -5.66 16.63
CA GLU A 569 -6.05 -5.24 17.95
C GLU A 569 -4.91 -4.80 18.89
N GLY A 570 -5.06 -3.62 19.50
CA GLY A 570 -4.11 -3.05 20.45
C GLY A 570 -2.84 -2.44 19.84
N THR A 571 -2.64 -2.50 18.52
CA THR A 571 -1.46 -1.93 17.84
C THR A 571 -1.59 -0.44 17.53
N ARG A 572 -2.77 0.14 17.63
CA ARG A 572 -3.10 1.51 17.21
C ARG A 572 -2.90 1.74 15.69
N ILE A 573 -3.07 0.69 14.90
CA ILE A 573 -2.94 0.72 13.43
C ILE A 573 -4.32 0.59 12.80
N GLY A 574 -4.66 1.52 11.91
CA GLY A 574 -5.93 1.55 11.20
C GLY A 574 -5.93 0.70 9.93
N THR A 575 -7.11 0.28 9.51
CA THR A 575 -7.34 -0.36 8.21
C THR A 575 -8.49 0.30 7.46
N PHE A 576 -8.40 0.34 6.15
CA PHE A 576 -9.46 0.90 5.31
C PHE A 576 -10.78 0.17 5.48
N ASN A 577 -11.89 0.92 5.64
CA ASN A 577 -13.24 0.38 5.82
C ASN A 577 -13.97 0.20 4.47
N ASP A 578 -13.71 -0.91 3.81
CA ASP A 578 -14.39 -1.27 2.56
C ASP A 578 -15.90 -1.54 2.75
N ARG A 579 -16.34 -1.93 3.97
CA ARG A 579 -17.76 -2.16 4.27
C ARG A 579 -18.58 -0.89 4.10
N LEU A 580 -18.10 0.22 4.69
CA LEU A 580 -18.76 1.52 4.55
C LEU A 580 -18.67 2.04 3.10
N ARG A 581 -17.49 1.96 2.47
CA ARG A 581 -17.33 2.37 1.06
C ARG A 581 -18.33 1.67 0.15
N ASP A 582 -18.40 0.34 0.22
CA ASP A 582 -19.26 -0.47 -0.63
C ASP A 582 -20.75 -0.23 -0.33
N ALA A 583 -21.10 -0.05 0.96
CA ALA A 583 -22.49 0.26 1.36
C ALA A 583 -22.94 1.62 0.84
N VAL A 584 -22.10 2.63 0.87
CA VAL A 584 -22.42 4.01 0.46
C VAL A 584 -22.33 4.17 -1.04
N ARG A 585 -21.16 3.90 -1.62
CA ARG A 585 -20.92 4.07 -3.05
C ARG A 585 -21.64 3.04 -3.90
N GLY A 586 -21.76 1.82 -3.39
CA GLY A 586 -22.31 0.67 -4.10
C GLY A 586 -21.25 -0.06 -4.93
N GLY A 587 -21.41 -1.38 -5.02
CA GLY A 587 -20.50 -2.25 -5.74
C GLY A 587 -19.13 -2.39 -5.07
N ARG A 588 -18.29 -3.16 -5.73
CA ARG A 588 -16.89 -3.42 -5.34
C ARG A 588 -15.95 -3.07 -6.49
N PRO A 589 -14.66 -2.87 -6.23
CA PRO A 589 -13.68 -2.49 -7.26
C PRO A 589 -13.64 -3.41 -8.48
N PHE A 590 -13.86 -4.71 -8.28
CA PHE A 590 -13.75 -5.74 -9.32
C PHE A 590 -15.09 -6.20 -9.91
N ASP A 591 -16.21 -5.53 -9.58
CA ASP A 591 -17.51 -5.83 -10.18
C ASP A 591 -17.45 -5.60 -11.70
N GLU A 592 -18.02 -6.54 -12.46
CA GLU A 592 -18.08 -6.45 -13.94
C GLU A 592 -18.94 -5.25 -14.37
N ASP A 593 -20.10 -5.08 -13.74
CA ASP A 593 -21.01 -3.95 -14.01
C ASP A 593 -20.78 -2.83 -12.99
N PRO A 594 -20.19 -1.68 -13.40
CA PRO A 594 -19.89 -0.58 -12.50
C PRO A 594 -21.11 0.18 -11.99
N ARG A 595 -22.31 -0.12 -12.51
CA ARG A 595 -23.56 0.61 -12.21
C ARG A 595 -24.28 0.10 -10.95
N ARG A 596 -23.69 -0.83 -10.20
CA ARG A 596 -24.26 -1.30 -8.93
C ARG A 596 -24.36 -0.17 -7.93
N GLN A 597 -25.59 0.11 -7.47
CA GLN A 597 -25.90 1.19 -6.55
C GLN A 597 -25.70 0.81 -5.08
N GLY A 598 -25.49 1.80 -4.23
CA GLY A 598 -25.48 1.72 -2.78
C GLY A 598 -26.35 2.79 -2.15
N PHE A 599 -26.29 2.97 -0.84
CA PHE A 599 -27.09 3.94 -0.09
C PHE A 599 -26.95 5.37 -0.64
N GLY A 600 -25.71 5.82 -0.89
CA GLY A 600 -25.40 7.16 -1.40
C GLY A 600 -25.46 7.30 -2.92
N SER A 601 -25.81 6.26 -3.65
CA SER A 601 -25.94 6.29 -5.11
C SER A 601 -27.32 5.85 -5.62
N GLY A 602 -28.35 5.88 -4.74
CA GLY A 602 -29.74 5.76 -5.14
C GLY A 602 -30.30 4.34 -5.16
N LEU A 603 -29.68 3.39 -4.46
CA LEU A 603 -30.20 2.01 -4.36
C LEU A 603 -31.62 2.01 -3.80
N ALA A 604 -32.58 1.53 -4.57
CA ALA A 604 -34.01 1.51 -4.29
C ALA A 604 -34.69 2.89 -4.14
N THR A 605 -33.94 3.98 -3.93
CA THR A 605 -34.53 5.34 -3.78
C THR A 605 -34.54 6.12 -5.09
N ASP A 606 -33.53 5.95 -5.91
CA ASP A 606 -33.40 6.53 -7.25
C ASP A 606 -32.78 5.46 -8.20
N PRO A 607 -33.56 4.42 -8.60
CA PRO A 607 -33.01 3.26 -9.29
C PRO A 607 -32.57 3.61 -10.73
N ASN A 608 -31.37 3.15 -11.09
CA ASN A 608 -30.83 3.27 -12.45
C ASN A 608 -31.27 2.12 -13.38
N HIS A 609 -32.08 1.19 -12.88
CA HIS A 609 -32.60 0.02 -13.60
C HIS A 609 -31.54 -0.93 -14.16
N ALA A 610 -30.28 -0.85 -13.70
CA ALA A 610 -29.22 -1.78 -14.12
C ALA A 610 -29.50 -3.20 -13.60
N PRO A 611 -29.29 -4.25 -14.41
CA PRO A 611 -29.57 -5.65 -14.03
C PRO A 611 -28.77 -6.15 -12.83
N CYS A 612 -27.68 -5.49 -12.49
CA CYS A 612 -26.84 -5.81 -11.32
C CYS A 612 -27.52 -5.44 -9.98
N ASN A 613 -28.53 -4.54 -9.99
CA ASN A 613 -29.24 -4.10 -8.78
C ASN A 613 -30.44 -5.03 -8.50
N ARG A 614 -30.14 -6.26 -8.05
CA ARG A 614 -31.16 -7.26 -7.71
C ARG A 614 -31.66 -7.04 -6.29
N GLU A 615 -32.97 -7.28 -6.06
CA GLU A 615 -33.61 -7.15 -4.75
C GLU A 615 -33.22 -5.82 -4.06
N PRO A 616 -33.45 -4.65 -4.71
CA PRO A 616 -32.85 -3.39 -4.30
C PRO A 616 -33.27 -2.96 -2.89
N GLU A 617 -34.49 -3.29 -2.45
CA GLU A 617 -34.96 -2.97 -1.10
C GLU A 617 -34.19 -3.73 -0.03
N ARG A 618 -33.97 -5.04 -0.24
CA ARG A 618 -33.20 -5.88 0.67
C ARG A 618 -31.72 -5.48 0.68
N ALA A 619 -31.18 -5.18 -0.49
CA ALA A 619 -29.82 -4.69 -0.61
C ALA A 619 -29.62 -3.34 0.09
N LEU A 620 -30.60 -2.43 0.00
CA LEU A 620 -30.58 -1.16 0.73
C LEU A 620 -30.66 -1.36 2.25
N GLN A 621 -31.48 -2.30 2.74
CA GLN A 621 -31.52 -2.64 4.16
C GLN A 621 -30.13 -3.06 4.66
N HIS A 622 -29.50 -3.99 3.95
CA HIS A 622 -28.14 -4.45 4.31
C HIS A 622 -27.09 -3.34 4.22
N ALA A 623 -27.12 -2.53 3.16
CA ALA A 623 -26.22 -1.37 3.03
C ALA A 623 -26.44 -0.36 4.16
N THR A 624 -27.69 -0.17 4.62
CA THR A 624 -28.02 0.70 5.75
C THR A 624 -27.41 0.17 7.05
N ASP A 625 -27.46 -1.15 7.30
CA ASP A 625 -26.86 -1.78 8.48
C ASP A 625 -25.34 -1.59 8.48
N LEU A 626 -24.67 -1.81 7.35
CA LEU A 626 -23.23 -1.59 7.20
C LEU A 626 -22.84 -0.11 7.38
N LEU A 627 -23.64 0.83 6.85
CA LEU A 627 -23.43 2.26 7.04
C LEU A 627 -23.56 2.66 8.51
N MET A 628 -24.59 2.22 9.20
CA MET A 628 -24.78 2.50 10.63
C MET A 628 -23.62 1.97 11.46
N LEU A 629 -23.16 0.76 11.19
CA LEU A 629 -22.03 0.17 11.86
C LEU A 629 -20.73 0.98 11.59
N GLY A 630 -20.50 1.40 10.35
CA GLY A 630 -19.37 2.24 9.97
C GLY A 630 -19.40 3.63 10.65
N LEU A 631 -20.59 4.23 10.80
CA LEU A 631 -20.79 5.47 11.55
C LEU A 631 -20.45 5.30 13.03
N ALA A 632 -20.73 4.12 13.61
CA ALA A 632 -20.39 3.76 14.99
C ALA A 632 -18.94 3.27 15.16
N GLY A 633 -18.02 3.56 14.22
CA GLY A 633 -16.61 3.19 14.30
C GLY A 633 -16.29 1.77 13.86
N ASN A 634 -17.22 1.09 13.18
CA ASN A 634 -17.11 -0.29 12.71
C ASN A 634 -16.72 -1.29 13.82
N LEU A 635 -17.20 -1.00 15.06
CA LEU A 635 -16.83 -1.75 16.26
C LEU A 635 -17.43 -3.16 16.27
N ARG A 636 -16.59 -4.14 16.57
CA ARG A 636 -16.96 -5.55 16.70
C ARG A 636 -18.08 -5.79 17.71
N ASP A 637 -17.97 -5.15 18.87
CA ASP A 637 -18.86 -5.38 20.00
C ASP A 637 -20.05 -4.39 20.07
N TYR A 638 -20.19 -3.48 19.10
CA TYR A 638 -21.30 -2.54 19.06
C TYR A 638 -22.64 -3.26 18.82
N GLN A 639 -23.62 -2.97 19.68
CA GLN A 639 -24.98 -3.54 19.58
C GLN A 639 -25.84 -2.70 18.63
N LEU A 640 -25.98 -3.17 17.39
CA LEU A 640 -26.76 -2.49 16.35
C LEU A 640 -28.16 -3.08 16.24
N PRO A 641 -29.23 -2.28 16.43
CA PRO A 641 -30.55 -2.67 15.98
C PRO A 641 -30.58 -2.64 14.43
N CYS A 642 -30.54 -3.81 13.80
CA CYS A 642 -30.53 -3.90 12.35
C CYS A 642 -31.90 -3.57 11.74
N THR A 643 -31.92 -3.26 10.44
CA THR A 643 -33.11 -2.85 9.69
C THR A 643 -34.22 -3.90 9.70
N ASP A 644 -33.89 -5.17 9.93
CA ASP A 644 -34.85 -6.28 10.09
C ASP A 644 -35.46 -6.40 11.51
N GLY A 645 -35.13 -5.47 12.41
CA GLY A 645 -35.56 -5.44 13.79
C GLY A 645 -34.80 -6.36 14.75
N VAL A 646 -33.77 -7.04 14.29
CA VAL A 646 -32.94 -7.91 15.13
C VAL A 646 -31.72 -7.14 15.65
N LEU A 647 -31.51 -7.19 16.95
CA LEU A 647 -30.30 -6.64 17.58
C LEU A 647 -29.14 -7.59 17.32
N ARG A 648 -28.07 -7.09 16.70
CA ARG A 648 -26.84 -7.84 16.39
C ARG A 648 -25.63 -7.12 16.91
N ARG A 649 -24.60 -7.87 17.29
CA ARG A 649 -23.25 -7.32 17.45
C ARG A 649 -22.69 -7.00 16.08
N GLY A 650 -21.73 -6.09 16.02
CA GLY A 650 -21.06 -5.73 14.77
C GLY A 650 -20.43 -6.93 14.06
N ASP A 651 -19.85 -7.87 14.79
CA ASP A 651 -19.25 -9.09 14.24
C ASP A 651 -20.27 -10.18 13.82
N GLU A 652 -21.53 -10.04 14.18
CA GLU A 652 -22.62 -10.93 13.74
C GLU A 652 -23.27 -10.45 12.43
N ILE A 653 -22.94 -9.23 11.97
CA ILE A 653 -23.42 -8.69 10.70
C ILE A 653 -22.51 -9.24 9.60
N ASP A 654 -23.12 -9.86 8.60
CA ASP A 654 -22.36 -10.43 7.49
C ASP A 654 -21.85 -9.36 6.52
N TYR A 655 -20.60 -9.49 6.11
CA TYR A 655 -20.04 -8.80 4.94
C TYR A 655 -19.32 -9.82 4.06
N THR A 656 -20.05 -10.36 3.09
CA THR A 656 -19.49 -11.31 2.10
C THR A 656 -18.88 -12.58 2.70
N GLY A 657 -19.53 -13.12 3.73
CA GLY A 657 -19.08 -14.30 4.47
C GLY A 657 -18.05 -14.01 5.56
N ARG A 658 -17.85 -12.74 5.92
CA ARG A 658 -16.95 -12.30 7.01
C ARG A 658 -17.68 -11.35 7.95
N PRO A 659 -17.22 -11.17 9.18
CA PRO A 659 -17.75 -10.15 10.08
C PRO A 659 -17.64 -8.74 9.48
N ALA A 660 -18.73 -7.98 9.55
CA ALA A 660 -18.70 -6.57 9.17
C ALA A 660 -17.94 -5.74 10.20
N GLY A 661 -18.32 -5.83 11.48
CA GLY A 661 -17.60 -5.19 12.58
C GLY A 661 -16.35 -5.98 12.95
N TYR A 662 -15.21 -5.33 12.95
CA TYR A 662 -13.94 -5.97 13.25
C TYR A 662 -13.04 -5.18 14.21
N ALA A 663 -13.30 -3.90 14.41
CA ALA A 663 -12.48 -3.04 15.23
C ALA A 663 -12.81 -3.17 16.73
N THR A 664 -11.81 -3.04 17.56
CA THR A 664 -11.97 -2.91 19.02
C THR A 664 -11.98 -1.44 19.44
N GLN A 665 -11.36 -0.57 18.65
CA GLN A 665 -11.33 0.87 18.87
C GLN A 665 -11.58 1.62 17.54
N PRO A 666 -12.21 2.81 17.59
CA PRO A 666 -12.61 3.54 16.39
C PRO A 666 -11.44 4.00 15.51
N PHE A 667 -10.22 4.14 16.05
CA PHE A 667 -9.02 4.52 15.30
C PHE A 667 -8.35 3.34 14.57
N GLU A 668 -8.80 2.11 14.81
CA GLU A 668 -8.37 0.93 14.03
C GLU A 668 -9.03 0.86 12.66
N VAL A 669 -9.84 1.86 12.34
CA VAL A 669 -10.60 1.96 11.09
C VAL A 669 -10.38 3.35 10.49
N ILE A 670 -10.17 3.42 9.16
CA ILE A 670 -10.25 4.66 8.41
C ILE A 670 -11.42 4.58 7.43
N ASN A 671 -12.40 5.47 7.61
CA ASN A 671 -13.58 5.53 6.75
C ASN A 671 -13.25 6.28 5.45
N TYR A 672 -13.71 5.78 4.32
CA TYR A 672 -13.53 6.41 3.02
C TYR A 672 -14.67 6.02 2.07
N VAL A 673 -14.88 6.79 1.03
CA VAL A 673 -15.82 6.49 -0.06
C VAL A 673 -15.12 6.46 -1.41
N ASP A 674 -13.94 7.06 -1.53
CA ASP A 674 -13.03 6.98 -2.67
C ASP A 674 -11.57 7.12 -2.21
N ALA A 675 -10.65 6.76 -3.07
CA ALA A 675 -9.20 6.92 -2.92
C ALA A 675 -8.58 7.14 -4.31
N HIS A 676 -7.24 7.19 -4.39
CA HIS A 676 -6.55 7.22 -5.68
C HIS A 676 -6.88 6.00 -6.54
N ASP A 677 -7.04 4.83 -5.90
CA ASP A 677 -7.45 3.58 -6.54
C ASP A 677 -8.92 3.61 -6.97
N ASN A 678 -9.19 3.01 -8.11
CA ASN A 678 -10.51 2.90 -8.74
C ASN A 678 -11.05 4.27 -9.19
N GLU A 679 -12.35 4.34 -9.44
CA GLU A 679 -12.99 5.57 -9.88
C GLU A 679 -13.06 6.60 -8.75
N THR A 680 -12.93 7.89 -9.06
CA THR A 680 -13.25 8.96 -8.10
C THR A 680 -14.70 8.84 -7.63
N LEU A 681 -15.05 9.46 -6.52
CA LEU A 681 -16.45 9.48 -6.05
C LEU A 681 -17.39 10.05 -7.13
N TRP A 682 -16.99 11.15 -7.78
CA TRP A 682 -17.79 11.77 -8.84
C TRP A 682 -17.98 10.85 -10.03
N ASP A 683 -16.93 10.18 -10.49
CA ASP A 683 -16.98 9.21 -11.58
C ASP A 683 -17.89 8.01 -11.24
N ALA A 684 -17.75 7.48 -10.04
CA ALA A 684 -18.59 6.39 -9.55
C ALA A 684 -20.07 6.80 -9.51
N LEU A 685 -20.38 7.98 -8.99
CA LEU A 685 -21.75 8.49 -8.93
C LEU A 685 -22.30 8.78 -10.34
N THR A 686 -21.47 9.26 -11.26
CA THR A 686 -21.89 9.50 -12.66
C THR A 686 -22.34 8.22 -13.35
N MET A 687 -21.67 7.10 -13.09
CA MET A 687 -22.07 5.79 -13.63
C MET A 687 -23.30 5.18 -12.94
N LYS A 688 -23.51 5.49 -11.67
CA LYS A 688 -24.47 4.78 -10.79
C LYS A 688 -25.81 5.51 -10.67
N LEU A 689 -25.81 6.84 -10.64
CA LEU A 689 -27.04 7.63 -10.55
C LEU A 689 -27.81 7.61 -11.88
N PRO A 690 -29.15 7.75 -11.87
CA PRO A 690 -29.95 7.89 -13.10
C PRO A 690 -29.41 9.01 -14.00
N GLN A 691 -29.33 8.77 -15.30
CA GLN A 691 -28.75 9.76 -16.23
C GLN A 691 -29.53 11.06 -16.29
N GLU A 692 -30.84 10.98 -16.11
CA GLU A 692 -31.78 12.11 -16.10
C GLU A 692 -31.73 12.94 -14.80
N MET A 693 -30.99 12.50 -13.77
CA MET A 693 -30.88 13.23 -12.53
C MET A 693 -30.18 14.58 -12.76
N ALA A 694 -30.78 15.65 -12.33
CA ALA A 694 -30.25 17.01 -12.48
C ALA A 694 -28.91 17.20 -11.71
N MET A 695 -28.06 18.09 -12.20
CA MET A 695 -26.71 18.30 -11.68
C MET A 695 -26.71 18.72 -10.20
N ASP A 696 -27.60 19.61 -9.79
CA ASP A 696 -27.73 20.02 -8.39
C ASP A 696 -28.05 18.83 -7.45
N GLN A 697 -28.83 17.87 -7.92
CA GLN A 697 -29.15 16.67 -7.15
C GLN A 697 -27.99 15.69 -7.09
N ARG A 698 -27.18 15.57 -8.17
CA ARG A 698 -25.92 14.79 -8.18
C ARG A 698 -24.92 15.33 -7.18
N ILE A 699 -24.80 16.66 -7.10
CA ILE A 699 -23.93 17.35 -6.13
C ILE A 699 -24.39 17.05 -4.69
N LEU A 700 -25.69 17.07 -4.42
CA LEU A 700 -26.22 16.73 -3.11
C LEU A 700 -25.88 15.27 -2.73
N MET A 701 -25.97 14.32 -3.69
CA MET A 701 -25.59 12.92 -3.44
C MET A 701 -24.08 12.78 -3.19
N ASN A 702 -23.22 13.52 -3.93
CA ASN A 702 -21.77 13.56 -3.64
C ASN A 702 -21.50 14.05 -2.22
N THR A 703 -22.15 15.16 -1.84
CA THR A 703 -22.03 15.73 -0.48
C THR A 703 -22.52 14.76 0.59
N LEU A 704 -23.65 14.06 0.33
CA LEU A 704 -24.18 13.03 1.23
C LEU A 704 -23.16 11.89 1.44
N CYS A 705 -22.54 11.40 0.37
CA CYS A 705 -21.51 10.37 0.46
C CYS A 705 -20.32 10.85 1.32
N LEU A 706 -19.81 12.06 1.07
CA LEU A 706 -18.73 12.65 1.89
C LEU A 706 -19.14 12.81 3.36
N ALA A 707 -20.41 13.13 3.63
CA ALA A 707 -20.93 13.29 4.98
C ALA A 707 -20.93 11.97 5.77
N THR A 708 -21.12 10.81 5.11
CA THR A 708 -21.12 9.49 5.79
C THR A 708 -19.78 9.16 6.41
N VAL A 709 -18.68 9.60 5.83
CA VAL A 709 -17.34 9.41 6.41
C VAL A 709 -16.99 10.50 7.43
N VAL A 710 -17.39 11.75 7.15
CA VAL A 710 -17.12 12.90 8.03
C VAL A 710 -17.82 12.78 9.38
N PHE A 711 -19.06 12.31 9.43
CA PHE A 711 -19.84 12.23 10.66
C PHE A 711 -19.74 10.87 11.37
N GLY A 712 -18.92 9.96 10.87
CA GLY A 712 -18.54 8.73 11.57
C GLY A 712 -17.58 8.97 12.74
N GLN A 713 -17.48 8.01 13.65
CA GLN A 713 -16.65 8.10 14.87
C GLN A 713 -15.16 7.76 14.63
N SER A 714 -14.79 7.33 13.42
CA SER A 714 -13.42 6.98 13.04
C SER A 714 -12.68 8.11 12.34
N PRO A 715 -11.35 8.03 12.17
CA PRO A 715 -10.64 8.80 11.15
C PRO A 715 -11.28 8.60 9.77
N PHE A 716 -11.10 9.57 8.90
CA PHE A 716 -11.61 9.47 7.53
C PHE A 716 -10.63 9.99 6.50
N LEU A 717 -10.80 9.54 5.26
CA LEU A 717 -10.03 9.94 4.11
C LEU A 717 -10.93 10.46 3.00
N TRP A 718 -10.52 11.57 2.37
CA TRP A 718 -11.01 12.07 1.10
C TRP A 718 -9.89 12.01 0.06
N HIS A 719 -10.19 11.54 -1.12
CA HIS A 719 -9.31 11.69 -2.28
C HIS A 719 -9.27 13.15 -2.74
N ALA A 720 -8.11 13.67 -3.11
CA ALA A 720 -7.94 15.06 -3.53
C ALA A 720 -8.84 15.40 -4.71
N GLY A 721 -9.67 16.43 -4.51
CA GLY A 721 -10.69 16.84 -5.47
C GLY A 721 -12.07 16.20 -5.29
N ALA A 722 -12.28 15.29 -4.33
CA ALA A 722 -13.62 14.77 -4.04
C ALA A 722 -14.60 15.87 -3.65
N ASP A 723 -14.12 16.90 -2.98
CA ASP A 723 -14.86 18.13 -2.67
C ASP A 723 -15.03 19.08 -3.87
N LEU A 724 -14.25 18.89 -4.94
CA LEU A 724 -14.29 19.65 -6.20
C LEU A 724 -14.95 18.88 -7.35
N LEU A 725 -15.63 17.75 -7.07
CA LEU A 725 -16.24 16.88 -8.09
C LEU A 725 -15.20 16.37 -9.12
N ARG A 726 -13.96 16.12 -8.70
CA ARG A 726 -12.88 15.64 -9.58
C ARG A 726 -13.30 14.39 -10.32
N SER A 727 -13.09 14.40 -11.63
CA SER A 727 -13.20 13.25 -12.52
C SER A 727 -11.84 12.88 -13.10
N LYS A 728 -11.60 11.61 -13.25
CA LYS A 728 -10.51 11.04 -14.04
C LYS A 728 -11.03 10.46 -15.37
N SER A 729 -12.10 11.10 -15.91
CA SER A 729 -12.77 10.66 -17.13
C SER A 729 -13.27 9.20 -17.06
N LEU A 730 -13.82 8.81 -15.90
CA LEU A 730 -14.31 7.46 -15.58
C LEU A 730 -13.23 6.37 -15.57
N ASP A 731 -11.94 6.75 -15.39
CA ASP A 731 -10.84 5.78 -15.31
C ASP A 731 -10.88 5.05 -13.96
N ARG A 732 -10.87 3.72 -14.02
CA ARG A 732 -10.81 2.87 -12.82
C ARG A 732 -9.39 2.61 -12.32
N ASN A 733 -8.37 2.91 -13.13
CA ASN A 733 -6.96 2.68 -12.80
C ASN A 733 -6.06 3.64 -13.58
N SER A 734 -5.91 4.85 -13.07
CA SER A 734 -5.21 5.93 -13.76
C SER A 734 -3.72 6.04 -13.41
N TYR A 735 -3.13 4.99 -12.83
CA TYR A 735 -1.76 5.02 -12.28
C TYR A 735 -0.69 5.50 -13.27
N ASN A 736 -0.91 5.30 -14.56
CA ASN A 736 -0.01 5.68 -15.64
C ASN A 736 -0.75 6.35 -16.81
N SER A 737 -1.84 7.08 -16.51
CA SER A 737 -2.70 7.74 -17.51
C SER A 737 -2.30 9.20 -17.78
N GLY A 738 -1.12 9.64 -17.30
CA GLY A 738 -0.56 10.98 -17.55
C GLY A 738 -1.32 12.12 -16.84
N ASP A 739 -0.80 13.34 -16.98
CA ASP A 739 -1.37 14.54 -16.36
C ASP A 739 -2.77 14.85 -16.88
N TRP A 740 -3.08 14.50 -18.13
CA TRP A 740 -4.36 14.77 -18.77
C TRP A 740 -5.54 14.11 -18.05
N PHE A 741 -5.45 12.81 -17.75
CA PHE A 741 -6.50 12.07 -17.05
C PHE A 741 -6.44 12.24 -15.53
N ASN A 742 -5.28 12.60 -14.98
CA ASN A 742 -5.10 12.83 -13.55
C ASN A 742 -5.17 14.29 -13.13
N ARG A 743 -5.64 15.16 -14.01
CA ARG A 743 -5.76 16.60 -13.75
C ARG A 743 -6.49 16.88 -12.44
N LEU A 744 -5.91 17.77 -11.64
CA LEU A 744 -6.52 18.33 -10.45
C LEU A 744 -6.61 19.84 -10.61
N ASP A 745 -7.75 20.32 -10.99
CA ASP A 745 -8.01 21.75 -11.18
C ASP A 745 -8.62 22.37 -9.92
N TRP A 746 -7.84 23.18 -9.24
CA TRP A 746 -8.25 23.86 -8.03
C TRP A 746 -9.16 25.09 -8.28
N THR A 747 -9.32 25.50 -9.52
CA THR A 747 -10.15 26.65 -9.92
C THR A 747 -11.61 26.28 -10.17
N GLY A 748 -11.86 24.99 -10.40
CA GLY A 748 -13.17 24.47 -10.76
C GLY A 748 -13.61 24.73 -12.20
N GLU A 749 -12.72 25.25 -13.06
CA GLU A 749 -13.01 25.49 -14.48
C GLU A 749 -13.13 24.17 -15.27
N ASP A 750 -12.34 23.16 -14.90
CA ASP A 750 -12.32 21.86 -15.55
C ASP A 750 -12.12 20.71 -14.53
N ASN A 751 -13.20 20.03 -14.20
CA ASN A 751 -13.14 18.94 -13.24
C ASN A 751 -12.55 17.61 -13.78
N GLY A 752 -12.11 17.56 -15.06
CA GLY A 752 -11.53 16.38 -15.72
C GLY A 752 -12.56 15.48 -16.44
N PHE A 753 -13.87 15.71 -16.29
CA PHE A 753 -14.88 14.93 -16.99
C PHE A 753 -14.89 15.21 -18.50
N GLY A 754 -14.92 14.14 -19.30
CA GLY A 754 -14.93 14.28 -20.77
C GLY A 754 -13.55 14.45 -21.39
N HIS A 755 -12.48 14.05 -20.70
CA HIS A 755 -11.10 14.03 -21.24
C HIS A 755 -10.80 12.89 -22.20
N GLY A 756 -11.82 12.18 -22.68
CA GLY A 756 -11.70 11.00 -23.54
C GLY A 756 -12.01 9.71 -22.80
N LEU A 757 -12.12 8.61 -23.54
CA LEU A 757 -12.22 7.28 -22.93
C LEU A 757 -10.93 6.97 -22.13
N PRO A 758 -11.04 6.36 -20.95
CA PRO A 758 -9.90 6.01 -20.13
C PRO A 758 -9.06 4.89 -20.75
N SER A 759 -7.88 4.62 -20.17
CA SER A 759 -6.92 3.61 -20.62
C SER A 759 -7.58 2.29 -21.07
N ALA A 760 -7.20 1.81 -22.25
CA ALA A 760 -7.73 0.58 -22.82
C ALA A 760 -7.40 -0.65 -21.97
N ASP A 761 -6.23 -0.69 -21.35
CA ASP A 761 -5.73 -1.85 -20.61
C ASP A 761 -6.69 -2.28 -19.50
N ASP A 762 -7.22 -1.31 -18.76
CA ASP A 762 -8.10 -1.57 -17.61
C ASP A 762 -9.58 -1.31 -17.91
N ASN A 763 -9.93 -0.50 -18.92
CA ASN A 763 -11.28 0.03 -19.10
C ASN A 763 -11.98 -0.40 -20.41
N MET A 764 -11.26 -0.99 -21.39
CA MET A 764 -11.82 -1.26 -22.73
C MET A 764 -13.11 -2.09 -22.69
N THR A 765 -13.21 -3.05 -21.78
CA THR A 765 -14.41 -3.87 -21.61
C THR A 765 -15.64 -3.07 -21.15
N ARG A 766 -15.43 -1.91 -20.52
CA ARG A 766 -16.45 -1.01 -20.00
C ARG A 766 -16.75 0.17 -20.93
N TRP A 767 -15.99 0.42 -21.98
CA TRP A 767 -16.15 1.56 -22.89
C TRP A 767 -17.55 1.69 -23.48
N HIS A 768 -18.27 0.61 -23.66
CA HIS A 768 -19.66 0.63 -24.16
C HIS A 768 -20.63 1.31 -23.17
N TRP A 769 -20.33 1.31 -21.87
CA TRP A 769 -21.07 2.10 -20.85
C TRP A 769 -20.51 3.52 -20.72
N LEU A 770 -19.18 3.68 -20.81
CA LEU A 770 -18.52 4.94 -20.53
C LEU A 770 -18.70 5.96 -21.67
N ARG A 771 -18.67 5.50 -22.91
CA ARG A 771 -18.78 6.37 -24.10
C ARG A 771 -20.04 7.24 -24.10
N PRO A 772 -21.28 6.73 -23.91
CA PRO A 772 -22.45 7.56 -23.90
C PRO A 772 -22.48 8.57 -22.74
N LEU A 773 -21.87 8.25 -21.60
CA LEU A 773 -21.75 9.17 -20.47
C LEU A 773 -20.80 10.31 -20.78
N LEU A 774 -19.59 10.00 -21.26
CA LEU A 774 -18.59 11.01 -21.60
C LEU A 774 -19.02 11.94 -22.73
N GLY A 775 -19.87 11.43 -23.64
CA GLY A 775 -20.45 12.20 -24.74
C GLY A 775 -21.63 13.11 -24.32
N ASP A 776 -22.09 13.01 -23.07
CA ASP A 776 -23.21 13.83 -22.58
C ASP A 776 -22.70 15.07 -21.82
N PRO A 777 -22.78 16.28 -22.42
CA PRO A 777 -22.29 17.50 -21.79
C PRO A 777 -23.07 17.91 -20.54
N SER A 778 -24.29 17.39 -20.32
CA SER A 778 -25.09 17.71 -19.13
C SER A 778 -24.52 17.06 -17.85
N LEU A 779 -23.60 16.08 -17.98
CA LEU A 779 -22.92 15.43 -16.87
C LEU A 779 -21.62 16.11 -16.44
N LYS A 780 -21.14 17.13 -17.19
CA LYS A 780 -20.00 17.94 -16.81
C LYS A 780 -20.45 19.12 -15.94
N PRO A 781 -20.01 19.23 -14.67
CA PRO A 781 -20.40 20.36 -13.83
C PRO A 781 -19.78 21.67 -14.32
N THR A 782 -20.47 22.76 -14.11
CA THR A 782 -19.96 24.13 -14.31
C THR A 782 -19.07 24.54 -13.11
N ARG A 783 -18.24 25.56 -13.30
CA ARG A 783 -17.44 26.13 -12.21
C ARG A 783 -18.30 26.52 -10.99
N GLN A 784 -19.46 27.17 -11.22
CA GLN A 784 -20.34 27.57 -10.12
C GLN A 784 -20.84 26.36 -9.32
N GLU A 785 -21.11 25.26 -9.97
CA GLU A 785 -21.53 23.99 -9.36
C GLU A 785 -20.37 23.35 -8.56
N VAL A 786 -19.15 23.35 -9.09
CA VAL A 786 -17.95 22.90 -8.37
C VAL A 786 -17.68 23.78 -7.13
N GLU A 787 -17.75 25.09 -7.24
CA GLU A 787 -17.60 26.00 -6.11
C GLU A 787 -18.68 25.76 -5.02
N ALA A 788 -19.92 25.48 -5.45
CA ALA A 788 -21.02 25.15 -4.54
C ALA A 788 -20.79 23.82 -3.82
N ALA A 789 -20.31 22.80 -4.53
CA ALA A 789 -19.93 21.49 -3.95
C ALA A 789 -18.81 21.64 -2.91
N ALA A 790 -17.73 22.35 -3.26
CA ALA A 790 -16.62 22.64 -2.34
C ALA A 790 -17.09 23.34 -1.07
N HIS A 791 -17.99 24.32 -1.21
CA HIS A 791 -18.55 25.04 -0.06
C HIS A 791 -19.32 24.09 0.88
N GLN A 792 -20.13 23.18 0.31
CA GLN A 792 -20.87 22.19 1.08
C GLN A 792 -19.92 21.20 1.79
N ALA A 793 -18.93 20.66 1.09
CA ALA A 793 -17.95 19.76 1.65
C ALA A 793 -17.15 20.39 2.81
N HIS A 794 -16.68 21.62 2.64
CA HIS A 794 -15.98 22.37 3.70
C HIS A 794 -16.89 22.63 4.92
N MET A 795 -18.20 22.77 4.69
CA MET A 795 -19.17 22.88 5.76
C MET A 795 -19.24 21.62 6.62
N LEU A 796 -19.20 20.42 6.02
CA LEU A 796 -19.18 19.16 6.77
C LEU A 796 -17.98 19.11 7.73
N LEU A 797 -16.79 19.51 7.26
CA LEU A 797 -15.58 19.57 8.09
C LEU A 797 -15.74 20.53 9.27
N LYS A 798 -16.29 21.73 9.04
CA LYS A 798 -16.53 22.70 10.11
C LYS A 798 -17.51 22.17 11.15
N VAL A 799 -18.59 21.50 10.71
CA VAL A 799 -19.57 20.89 11.61
C VAL A 799 -18.92 19.77 12.44
N ARG A 800 -18.14 18.87 11.82
CA ARG A 800 -17.40 17.83 12.57
C ARG A 800 -16.47 18.46 13.62
N ARG A 801 -15.74 19.51 13.24
CA ARG A 801 -14.80 20.19 14.13
C ARG A 801 -15.49 20.90 15.28
N SER A 802 -16.73 21.38 15.11
CA SER A 802 -17.46 22.16 16.11
C SER A 802 -17.84 21.40 17.37
N SER A 803 -17.92 20.06 17.31
CA SER A 803 -18.23 19.23 18.48
C SER A 803 -17.32 18.00 18.59
N ARG A 804 -16.92 17.68 19.80
CA ARG A 804 -16.19 16.44 20.10
C ARG A 804 -17.07 15.19 20.05
N LEU A 805 -18.37 15.34 20.03
CA LEU A 805 -19.33 14.21 19.93
C LEU A 805 -19.17 13.44 18.62
N PHE A 806 -18.64 14.05 17.55
CA PHE A 806 -18.25 13.33 16.34
C PHE A 806 -16.93 12.57 16.45
N ARG A 807 -16.22 12.68 17.57
CA ARG A 807 -14.86 12.16 17.76
C ARG A 807 -14.68 11.72 19.22
N LEU A 808 -15.50 10.76 19.63
CA LEU A 808 -15.55 10.27 21.02
C LEU A 808 -14.27 9.57 21.49
N GLY A 809 -13.46 9.07 20.57
CA GLY A 809 -12.09 8.62 20.81
C GLY A 809 -11.94 7.18 21.26
N ASN A 810 -12.96 6.54 21.83
CA ASN A 810 -12.91 5.15 22.28
C ASN A 810 -14.25 4.43 22.15
N ALA A 811 -14.19 3.10 22.13
CA ALA A 811 -15.35 2.22 21.97
C ALA A 811 -16.39 2.38 23.07
N ASP A 812 -15.98 2.53 24.33
CA ASP A 812 -16.91 2.63 25.47
C ASP A 812 -17.82 3.87 25.36
N GLN A 813 -17.25 5.01 24.97
CA GLN A 813 -18.01 6.24 24.73
C GLN A 813 -18.99 6.07 23.57
N ILE A 814 -18.57 5.43 22.50
CA ILE A 814 -19.40 5.15 21.31
C ILE A 814 -20.55 4.23 21.70
N CYS A 815 -20.26 3.11 22.35
CA CYS A 815 -21.28 2.17 22.80
C CYS A 815 -22.26 2.77 23.83
N THR A 816 -21.82 3.78 24.58
CA THR A 816 -22.68 4.48 25.54
C THR A 816 -23.55 5.54 24.87
N LYS A 817 -23.02 6.34 23.96
CA LYS A 817 -23.65 7.57 23.47
C LYS A 817 -24.26 7.49 22.07
N VAL A 818 -23.74 6.66 21.17
CA VAL A 818 -24.21 6.58 19.78
C VAL A 818 -25.37 5.60 19.68
N ARG A 819 -26.47 6.02 19.06
CA ARG A 819 -27.69 5.22 18.85
C ARG A 819 -28.27 5.46 17.45
N PHE A 820 -28.99 4.46 16.95
CA PHE A 820 -29.79 4.54 15.73
C PHE A 820 -31.26 4.25 16.08
N PRO A 821 -31.99 5.21 16.66
CA PRO A 821 -33.28 4.99 17.34
C PRO A 821 -34.41 4.57 16.42
N ASN A 822 -34.29 4.80 15.11
CA ASN A 822 -35.29 4.39 14.12
C ASN A 822 -35.03 3.01 13.53
N ALA A 823 -33.80 2.51 13.59
CA ALA A 823 -33.44 1.24 12.98
C ALA A 823 -34.27 0.07 13.53
N GLY A 824 -34.76 -0.78 12.65
CA GLY A 824 -35.58 -1.94 13.00
C GLY A 824 -36.97 -1.63 13.55
N THR A 825 -37.42 -0.38 13.51
CA THR A 825 -38.75 0.04 13.96
C THR A 825 -39.70 0.34 12.76
N GLU A 826 -41.01 0.41 13.01
CA GLU A 826 -42.02 0.83 12.01
C GLU A 826 -41.84 2.28 11.54
N ARG A 827 -41.00 3.06 12.22
CA ARG A 827 -40.66 4.45 11.86
C ARG A 827 -39.43 4.60 10.99
N ALA A 828 -38.72 3.48 10.71
CA ALA A 828 -37.59 3.48 9.80
C ALA A 828 -38.10 3.79 8.37
N LEU A 829 -37.44 4.76 7.74
CA LEU A 829 -37.69 5.09 6.33
C LEU A 829 -36.55 4.52 5.48
N PRO A 830 -36.82 3.70 4.46
CA PRO A 830 -35.79 3.23 3.55
C PRO A 830 -35.02 4.40 2.93
N GLY A 831 -33.69 4.34 2.93
CA GLY A 831 -32.83 5.43 2.45
C GLY A 831 -32.65 6.59 3.43
N VAL A 832 -33.11 6.43 4.70
CA VAL A 832 -32.88 7.42 5.76
C VAL A 832 -32.17 6.77 6.94
N VAL A 833 -31.05 7.37 7.38
CA VAL A 833 -30.35 6.99 8.60
C VAL A 833 -30.42 8.13 9.60
N THR A 834 -30.88 7.83 10.82
CA THR A 834 -30.88 8.76 11.95
C THR A 834 -29.91 8.28 13.00
N MET A 835 -28.85 9.04 13.21
CA MET A 835 -27.85 8.83 14.27
C MET A 835 -28.08 9.83 15.39
N HIS A 836 -28.22 9.36 16.60
CA HIS A 836 -28.32 10.19 17.81
C HIS A 836 -27.07 9.95 18.67
N ILE A 837 -26.36 11.00 19.01
CA ILE A 837 -25.24 11.00 19.95
C ILE A 837 -25.70 11.74 21.20
N ASP A 838 -26.04 11.00 22.27
CA ASP A 838 -26.61 11.57 23.51
C ASP A 838 -25.48 11.80 24.53
N ASP A 839 -25.16 13.05 24.82
CA ASP A 839 -24.09 13.41 25.78
C ASP A 839 -24.57 13.43 27.23
N ARG A 840 -25.89 13.21 27.47
CA ARG A 840 -26.44 13.01 28.82
C ARG A 840 -26.09 11.64 29.35
N GLU A 841 -25.74 10.70 28.49
CA GLU A 841 -25.30 9.35 28.85
C GLU A 841 -23.80 9.30 29.18
N GLY A 842 -23.43 8.77 30.31
CA GLY A 842 -22.03 8.66 30.76
C GLY A 842 -21.36 10.00 31.10
N LEU A 843 -20.03 10.08 30.84
CA LEU A 843 -19.27 11.33 31.05
C LEU A 843 -19.59 12.33 29.97
N ARG A 844 -19.95 13.56 30.36
CA ARG A 844 -20.18 14.65 29.39
C ARG A 844 -18.90 15.02 28.64
N VAL A 845 -19.02 15.14 27.32
CA VAL A 845 -17.89 15.36 26.40
C VAL A 845 -17.94 16.78 25.80
N ASP A 846 -19.14 17.28 25.54
CA ASP A 846 -19.34 18.60 24.94
C ASP A 846 -20.03 19.55 25.95
N PRO A 847 -19.41 20.70 26.27
CA PRO A 847 -20.00 21.65 27.22
C PRO A 847 -21.19 22.43 26.63
N ASP A 848 -21.30 22.55 25.32
CA ASP A 848 -22.21 23.47 24.65
C ASP A 848 -23.54 22.84 24.24
N VAL A 849 -23.55 21.50 24.03
CA VAL A 849 -24.75 20.77 23.62
C VAL A 849 -24.99 19.53 24.49
N GLN A 850 -26.25 19.11 24.63
CA GLN A 850 -26.63 17.89 25.36
C GLN A 850 -26.59 16.64 24.47
N GLY A 851 -26.46 16.81 23.17
CA GLY A 851 -26.38 15.76 22.17
C GLY A 851 -26.53 16.30 20.76
N ILE A 852 -26.38 15.39 19.80
CA ILE A 852 -26.48 15.69 18.38
C ILE A 852 -27.33 14.63 17.72
N VAL A 853 -28.30 15.08 16.86
CA VAL A 853 -29.00 14.20 15.92
C VAL A 853 -28.51 14.49 14.51
N VAL A 854 -28.06 13.46 13.79
CA VAL A 854 -27.71 13.56 12.37
C VAL A 854 -28.71 12.72 11.57
N VAL A 855 -29.34 13.34 10.58
CA VAL A 855 -30.26 12.64 9.68
C VAL A 855 -29.69 12.68 8.27
N PHE A 856 -29.35 11.51 7.74
CA PHE A 856 -28.93 11.31 6.35
C PHE A 856 -30.19 10.93 5.55
N ASN A 857 -30.59 11.76 4.61
CA ASN A 857 -31.71 11.51 3.73
C ASN A 857 -31.22 11.28 2.30
N ALA A 858 -31.12 10.04 1.84
CA ALA A 858 -30.74 9.68 0.48
C ALA A 858 -31.96 9.63 -0.48
N ARG A 859 -33.17 9.92 -0.01
CA ARG A 859 -34.40 9.88 -0.83
C ARG A 859 -34.52 11.11 -1.72
N GLY A 860 -35.19 10.94 -2.82
CA GLY A 860 -35.56 12.03 -3.75
C GLY A 860 -36.63 12.99 -3.25
N GLU A 861 -37.10 12.84 -2.01
CA GLU A 861 -38.16 13.65 -1.37
C GLU A 861 -37.75 14.13 0.01
N ASP A 862 -38.34 15.22 0.45
CA ASP A 862 -38.18 15.72 1.82
C ASP A 862 -38.83 14.71 2.79
N VAL A 863 -38.19 14.48 3.93
CA VAL A 863 -38.66 13.53 4.94
C VAL A 863 -38.99 14.21 6.24
N ARG A 864 -40.06 13.75 6.87
CA ARG A 864 -40.41 14.08 8.25
C ARG A 864 -40.16 12.86 9.14
N GLN A 865 -39.02 12.87 9.80
CA GLN A 865 -38.53 11.72 10.57
C GLN A 865 -38.89 11.87 12.04
N LEU A 866 -39.87 11.09 12.50
CA LEU A 866 -40.19 10.91 13.92
C LEU A 866 -39.09 10.07 14.59
N VAL A 867 -38.53 10.52 15.69
CA VAL A 867 -37.50 9.79 16.44
C VAL A 867 -38.02 9.39 17.81
N PRO A 868 -38.03 8.09 18.15
CA PRO A 868 -38.52 7.63 19.46
C PRO A 868 -37.83 8.33 20.61
N GLY A 869 -38.59 8.85 21.56
CA GLY A 869 -38.08 9.45 22.81
C GLY A 869 -37.59 10.89 22.68
N LEU A 870 -37.64 11.53 21.48
CA LEU A 870 -37.20 12.90 21.30
C LEU A 870 -38.33 13.93 21.08
N ALA A 871 -39.57 13.49 21.06
CA ALA A 871 -40.71 14.39 20.97
C ALA A 871 -40.81 15.27 22.24
N GLY A 872 -40.99 16.60 22.05
CA GLY A 872 -41.07 17.57 23.14
C GLY A 872 -39.71 18.06 23.65
N GLU A 873 -38.57 17.50 23.18
CA GLU A 873 -37.22 18.00 23.42
C GLU A 873 -36.95 19.26 22.57
N ARG A 874 -35.80 19.92 22.78
CA ARG A 874 -35.43 21.12 22.05
C ARG A 874 -34.24 20.86 21.15
N PHE A 875 -34.49 20.93 19.86
CA PHE A 875 -33.43 20.79 18.85
C PHE A 875 -33.40 22.01 17.92
N ALA A 876 -32.18 22.42 17.56
CA ALA A 876 -31.97 23.42 16.53
C ALA A 876 -30.98 22.90 15.49
N VAL A 877 -31.19 23.23 14.22
CA VAL A 877 -30.19 22.94 13.17
C VAL A 877 -28.86 23.59 13.57
N SER A 878 -27.76 22.89 13.33
CA SER A 878 -26.43 23.44 13.56
C SER A 878 -26.28 24.83 13.00
N PRO A 879 -25.83 25.85 13.77
CA PRO A 879 -25.69 27.22 13.30
C PRO A 879 -24.84 27.30 12.02
N LEU A 880 -23.83 26.46 11.90
CA LEU A 880 -22.98 26.36 10.71
C LEU A 880 -23.78 25.95 9.46
N GLN A 881 -24.75 25.07 9.57
CA GLN A 881 -25.60 24.65 8.46
C GLN A 881 -26.71 25.68 8.19
N SER A 882 -27.27 26.34 9.20
CA SER A 882 -28.32 27.32 9.03
C SER A 882 -27.83 28.63 8.42
N GLU A 883 -26.62 29.11 8.78
CA GLU A 883 -26.09 30.39 8.37
C GLU A 883 -25.29 30.35 7.05
N GLN A 884 -24.50 29.29 6.86
CA GLN A 884 -23.51 29.21 5.79
C GLN A 884 -23.82 28.14 4.74
N ALA A 885 -24.84 27.30 4.96
CA ALA A 885 -25.11 26.16 4.09
C ALA A 885 -25.82 26.55 2.80
N TYR A 886 -25.79 25.61 1.87
CA TYR A 886 -26.54 25.60 0.61
C TYR A 886 -28.04 25.83 0.90
N PRO A 887 -28.76 26.62 0.06
CA PRO A 887 -30.13 27.05 0.38
C PRO A 887 -31.10 25.90 0.76
N VAL A 888 -30.90 24.69 0.20
CA VAL A 888 -31.75 23.52 0.46
C VAL A 888 -31.71 23.13 1.94
N ILE A 889 -30.54 23.05 2.57
CA ILE A 889 -30.41 22.57 3.96
C ILE A 889 -31.00 23.56 4.97
N ARG A 890 -31.16 24.85 4.62
CA ARG A 890 -31.82 25.84 5.48
C ARG A 890 -33.30 25.54 5.73
N ARG A 891 -33.91 24.63 4.96
CA ARG A 891 -35.27 24.18 5.17
C ARG A 891 -35.37 23.11 6.26
N ALA A 892 -34.23 22.51 6.64
CA ALA A 892 -34.21 21.51 7.71
C ALA A 892 -34.61 22.18 9.04
N HIS A 893 -35.51 21.57 9.80
CA HIS A 893 -35.90 22.04 11.13
C HIS A 893 -36.49 20.91 11.98
N PHE A 894 -36.57 21.16 13.27
CA PHE A 894 -37.32 20.32 14.21
C PHE A 894 -38.62 21.04 14.61
N ASP A 895 -39.77 20.42 14.38
CA ASP A 895 -41.06 21.02 14.66
C ASP A 895 -41.58 20.81 16.08
N GLY A 896 -40.80 20.24 16.98
CA GLY A 896 -41.12 19.83 18.34
C GLY A 896 -41.52 18.35 18.45
N GLU A 897 -41.70 17.67 17.34
CA GLU A 897 -42.12 16.24 17.30
C GLU A 897 -41.21 15.42 16.35
N ALA A 898 -40.87 15.99 15.19
CA ALA A 898 -40.11 15.33 14.14
C ALA A 898 -39.03 16.21 13.54
N PHE A 899 -38.05 15.59 12.91
CA PHE A 899 -36.98 16.23 12.14
C PHE A 899 -37.41 16.28 10.67
N GLU A 900 -37.55 17.48 10.12
CA GLU A 900 -37.77 17.68 8.70
C GLU A 900 -36.45 17.89 7.99
N VAL A 901 -36.15 17.04 7.01
CA VAL A 901 -34.89 17.03 6.29
C VAL A 901 -35.12 16.98 4.79
N PRO A 902 -34.57 17.94 4.03
CA PRO A 902 -34.74 18.00 2.59
C PRO A 902 -34.19 16.77 1.85
N ALA A 903 -34.67 16.55 0.64
CA ALA A 903 -34.27 15.48 -0.24
C ALA A 903 -32.72 15.49 -0.47
N ARG A 904 -32.10 14.32 -0.50
CA ARG A 904 -30.68 14.10 -0.80
C ARG A 904 -29.72 14.94 0.02
N THR A 905 -30.04 15.17 1.32
CA THR A 905 -29.23 16.00 2.21
C THR A 905 -28.91 15.32 3.53
N VAL A 906 -27.96 15.89 4.26
CA VAL A 906 -27.66 15.53 5.64
C VAL A 906 -27.85 16.74 6.54
N ALA A 907 -28.64 16.60 7.60
CA ALA A 907 -28.91 17.65 8.56
C ALA A 907 -28.39 17.26 9.95
N VAL A 908 -27.76 18.22 10.62
CA VAL A 908 -27.22 18.09 11.96
C VAL A 908 -28.01 19.00 12.91
N PHE A 909 -28.57 18.41 13.95
CA PHE A 909 -29.36 19.12 14.95
C PHE A 909 -28.66 19.03 16.31
N HIS A 910 -28.50 20.16 16.97
CA HIS A 910 -27.98 20.26 18.32
C HIS A 910 -29.12 20.17 19.33
N HIS A 911 -29.00 19.27 20.30
CA HIS A 911 -29.87 19.18 21.46
C HIS A 911 -29.50 20.29 22.44
N GLN A 912 -30.45 21.22 22.77
CA GLN A 912 -30.21 22.42 23.56
C GLN A 912 -30.36 22.18 25.04
#